data_637d4a5995e9b0c4c0eccaafd075d4dd
#
_entry.id   637d4a5995e9b0c4c0eccaafd075d4dd
#
_cell.length_a   1.000
_cell.length_b   1.000
_cell.length_c   1.000
_cell.angle_alpha   90.00
_cell.angle_beta   90.00
_cell.angle_gamma   90.00
#
_symmetry.space_group_name_H-M   'P 1'
#
loop_
_entity.id
_entity.type
_entity.pdbx_description
1 polymer ?
#
loop_
_entity_poly.entity_id
_entity_poly.type
_entity_poly.pdbx_seq_one_letter_code
_entity_poly.pdbx_strand_id
1 'polypeptide(L)'
;MSEMTHDGTERLALHTFTENAYLNYSMYVIMDRALPFIGDGLKPVQRRIIYAMSELGLSNNAKFKKSARTVGDVLGKYHPHGDSACYEAMVLMAQPFSYRYPLVDGQGNWGAPDDPKSFAAMRYTESRLSKYADVLLRELGQGTVDYVPNFDGTMQEPKMLPARLPNILLNGTTGIAVGMATDIPPHNIREVAAAAVALLEKPNSSLEDLLEFVQGPDFPTEAEIITPRNEIRKMYESGKGSVRMRAVWHKEDGSAVITALPHQVSGAKVLEQIANQMRAKKLPMVEDLRDESDHENPTRLVVVPRSNRIDLDQVMNHLFATTDLERSYRINMNMIGLDHRPQVKGLLEILTEWLAYRRDTVRRRLNYRLDKVLKRLHILEGLLTAFLNIDEVIHIIRTEDEPKPVLMQRFELSDTQAEAILELKLRHLAKLEETKIRGEQDELAKERDQLQALLASERKLSTLIRKEILADAEAFGDERRSPITEREEAKAMSEHDFIPSEPVTIVLSESGWVRSAKGHDIDASGLSYKAGDSFRAAAKGKSNQPVVFMDSTGRSYALDPTTLPSARGQGEPLTGKLTPPPGATIEHVLMAADDQKLLMASDAGYGFVCTFNDLVARNRAGKAMISLPENAKAFQPMELHGSDDMLLSITAAGRMLMFPVADLPQLSKGKGNKIVSIPSAQAASGEDKLTWLLVLPPQTSIILHVGKRKLVLRPEDLQKFRAERGRKGTLLPRGLQRIDRVEVDAPARTTGGDSEE
;
A
#
# COMPACT_ATOMS: atom_id res chain seq x y z
N MET A 1 -42.17 20.27 22.90
CA MET A 1 -42.58 21.54 23.51
C MET A 1 -42.10 21.51 24.96
N SER A 2 -41.32 22.53 25.37
CA SER A 2 -40.92 22.67 26.78
C SER A 2 -42.12 23.29 27.53
N GLU A 3 -42.53 22.71 28.64
CA GLU A 3 -43.51 23.31 29.55
C GLU A 3 -42.76 24.14 30.59
N MET A 4 -42.94 25.47 30.56
CA MET A 4 -42.51 26.33 31.67
C MET A 4 -43.44 26.17 32.84
N THR A 5 -42.92 25.76 34.00
CA THR A 5 -43.65 25.69 35.25
C THR A 5 -43.74 27.07 35.92
N HIS A 6 -44.73 27.28 36.80
CA HIS A 6 -45.00 28.55 37.49
C HIS A 6 -43.82 29.05 38.38
N ASP A 7 -42.82 28.20 38.64
CA ASP A 7 -41.64 28.52 39.43
C ASP A 7 -40.39 28.90 38.56
N GLY A 8 -40.59 29.05 37.24
CA GLY A 8 -39.49 29.43 36.32
C GLY A 8 -38.60 28.27 35.94
N THR A 9 -38.93 27.02 36.30
CA THR A 9 -38.19 25.82 35.85
C THR A 9 -38.73 25.31 34.54
N GLU A 10 -37.81 24.95 33.63
CA GLU A 10 -38.13 24.33 32.35
C GLU A 10 -38.11 22.81 32.52
N ARG A 11 -39.17 22.12 32.15
CA ARG A 11 -39.25 20.65 32.10
C ARG A 11 -39.11 20.18 30.66
N LEU A 12 -38.07 19.45 30.40
CA LEU A 12 -37.79 18.80 29.10
C LEU A 12 -37.71 17.29 29.26
N ALA A 13 -38.37 16.57 28.38
CA ALA A 13 -38.31 15.09 28.42
C ALA A 13 -36.84 14.64 28.19
N LEU A 14 -36.36 13.69 28.97
CA LEU A 14 -34.97 13.24 28.94
C LEU A 14 -34.50 12.80 27.54
N HIS A 15 -35.37 12.09 26.78
CA HIS A 15 -35.04 11.67 25.41
C HIS A 15 -34.82 12.90 24.50
N THR A 16 -35.67 13.93 24.56
CA THR A 16 -35.54 15.16 23.74
C THR A 16 -34.28 15.94 24.12
N PHE A 17 -33.97 16.02 25.43
CA PHE A 17 -32.71 16.62 25.89
C PHE A 17 -31.50 15.88 25.35
N THR A 18 -31.51 14.54 25.46
CA THR A 18 -30.38 13.67 25.01
C THR A 18 -30.19 13.76 23.51
N GLU A 19 -31.27 13.71 22.73
CA GLU A 19 -31.21 13.87 21.26
C GLU A 19 -30.59 15.21 20.86
N ASN A 20 -31.09 16.32 21.44
CA ASN A 20 -30.57 17.63 21.15
C ASN A 20 -29.11 17.80 21.58
N ALA A 21 -28.76 17.38 22.77
CA ALA A 21 -27.40 17.45 23.30
C ALA A 21 -26.44 16.61 22.45
N TYR A 22 -26.84 15.40 22.04
CA TYR A 22 -26.02 14.54 21.19
C TYR A 22 -25.89 15.09 19.76
N LEU A 23 -26.95 15.62 19.20
CA LEU A 23 -26.91 16.28 17.89
C LEU A 23 -25.95 17.48 17.89
N ASN A 24 -26.09 18.38 18.88
CA ASN A 24 -25.24 19.56 19.02
C ASN A 24 -23.78 19.15 19.23
N TYR A 25 -23.51 18.15 20.07
CA TYR A 25 -22.17 17.61 20.26
C TYR A 25 -21.61 17.01 18.96
N SER A 26 -22.41 16.23 18.23
CA SER A 26 -22.01 15.61 16.97
C SER A 26 -21.66 16.68 15.92
N MET A 27 -22.50 17.71 15.79
CA MET A 27 -22.25 18.85 14.89
C MET A 27 -20.94 19.56 15.25
N TYR A 28 -20.74 19.86 16.53
CA TYR A 28 -19.49 20.47 17.01
C TYR A 28 -18.26 19.59 16.70
N VAL A 29 -18.31 18.29 16.98
CA VAL A 29 -17.19 17.37 16.72
C VAL A 29 -16.86 17.28 15.22
N ILE A 30 -17.87 17.30 14.36
CA ILE A 30 -17.70 17.26 12.90
C ILE A 30 -17.13 18.59 12.39
N MET A 31 -17.78 19.70 12.71
CA MET A 31 -17.52 21.01 12.09
C MET A 31 -16.32 21.73 12.70
N ASP A 32 -16.13 21.61 14.03
CA ASP A 32 -15.20 22.45 14.79
C ASP A 32 -14.11 21.68 15.55
N ARG A 33 -13.93 20.38 15.26
CA ARG A 33 -12.88 19.57 15.94
C ARG A 33 -12.12 18.62 15.04
N ALA A 34 -12.83 17.67 14.38
CA ALA A 34 -12.21 16.49 13.80
C ALA A 34 -11.81 16.61 12.34
N LEU A 35 -12.61 17.36 11.53
CA LEU A 35 -12.41 17.48 10.11
C LEU A 35 -11.60 18.73 9.75
N PRO A 36 -10.70 18.63 8.74
CA PRO A 36 -9.98 19.79 8.23
C PRO A 36 -10.84 20.60 7.27
N PHE A 37 -10.55 21.89 7.13
CA PHE A 37 -11.11 22.74 6.10
C PHE A 37 -10.29 22.64 4.80
N ILE A 38 -10.97 22.55 3.66
CA ILE A 38 -10.32 22.35 2.35
C ILE A 38 -9.34 23.47 1.98
N GLY A 39 -9.62 24.71 2.35
CA GLY A 39 -8.82 25.89 1.98
C GLY A 39 -7.40 25.84 2.59
N ASP A 40 -7.28 25.65 3.90
CA ASP A 40 -6.01 25.68 4.62
C ASP A 40 -5.53 24.30 5.11
N GLY A 41 -6.36 23.26 4.99
CA GLY A 41 -6.01 21.89 5.37
C GLY A 41 -5.86 21.66 6.87
N LEU A 42 -6.36 22.57 7.70
CA LEU A 42 -6.17 22.55 9.14
C LEU A 42 -7.46 22.25 9.91
N LYS A 43 -7.31 21.54 11.02
CA LYS A 43 -8.31 21.47 12.07
C LYS A 43 -8.30 22.76 12.89
N PRO A 44 -9.39 23.12 13.59
CA PRO A 44 -9.44 24.34 14.38
C PRO A 44 -8.30 24.49 15.40
N VAL A 45 -7.96 23.43 16.14
CA VAL A 45 -6.85 23.48 17.10
C VAL A 45 -5.50 23.77 16.43
N GLN A 46 -5.25 23.17 15.28
CA GLN A 46 -3.99 23.38 14.52
C GLN A 46 -3.93 24.84 14.01
N ARG A 47 -5.01 25.35 13.46
CA ARG A 47 -5.11 26.74 12.98
C ARG A 47 -4.85 27.72 14.12
N ARG A 48 -5.45 27.50 15.28
CA ARG A 48 -5.28 28.35 16.47
C ARG A 48 -3.86 28.32 17.00
N ILE A 49 -3.18 27.16 16.99
CA ILE A 49 -1.77 27.05 17.36
C ILE A 49 -0.89 27.88 16.42
N ILE A 50 -1.03 27.69 15.11
CA ILE A 50 -0.24 28.40 14.10
C ILE A 50 -0.50 29.90 14.15
N TYR A 51 -1.75 30.31 14.32
CA TYR A 51 -2.12 31.71 14.48
C TYR A 51 -1.54 32.33 15.77
N ALA A 52 -1.68 31.67 16.92
CA ALA A 52 -1.13 32.15 18.18
C ALA A 52 0.39 32.28 18.12
N MET A 53 1.09 31.33 17.50
CA MET A 53 2.55 31.43 17.29
C MET A 53 2.93 32.61 16.41
N SER A 54 2.13 32.93 15.40
CA SER A 54 2.30 34.11 14.55
C SER A 54 2.14 35.41 15.35
N GLU A 55 1.07 35.53 16.16
CA GLU A 55 0.81 36.69 17.03
C GLU A 55 1.91 36.87 18.10
N LEU A 56 2.51 35.77 18.59
CA LEU A 56 3.65 35.79 19.51
C LEU A 56 4.97 36.19 18.82
N GLY A 57 4.98 36.41 17.50
CA GLY A 57 6.16 36.74 16.72
C GLY A 57 7.16 35.59 16.61
N LEU A 58 6.70 34.34 16.73
CA LEU A 58 7.53 33.12 16.66
C LEU A 58 7.76 32.67 15.21
N SER A 59 8.20 33.57 14.33
CA SER A 59 8.58 33.23 12.96
C SER A 59 9.77 32.27 12.93
N ASN A 60 10.05 31.66 11.75
CA ASN A 60 11.16 30.74 11.55
C ASN A 60 12.55 31.34 11.88
N ASN A 61 12.69 32.67 11.85
CA ASN A 61 13.93 33.37 12.21
C ASN A 61 13.95 33.84 13.68
N ALA A 62 12.84 33.69 14.40
CA ALA A 62 12.76 34.08 15.81
C ALA A 62 13.54 33.09 16.70
N LYS A 63 13.91 33.55 17.92
CA LYS A 63 14.43 32.66 18.94
C LYS A 63 13.36 31.71 19.44
N PHE A 64 13.72 30.45 19.67
CA PHE A 64 12.86 29.46 20.28
C PHE A 64 12.29 29.96 21.61
N LYS A 65 11.06 29.61 21.91
CA LYS A 65 10.38 29.87 23.16
C LYS A 65 9.80 28.57 23.75
N LYS A 66 9.71 28.50 25.08
CA LYS A 66 9.08 27.34 25.75
C LYS A 66 7.71 27.05 25.18
N SER A 67 7.46 25.81 24.84
CA SER A 67 6.19 25.35 24.24
C SER A 67 4.99 25.65 25.16
N ALA A 68 5.19 25.62 26.47
CA ALA A 68 4.20 25.98 27.47
C ALA A 68 3.65 27.42 27.29
N ARG A 69 4.44 28.35 26.75
CA ARG A 69 3.97 29.71 26.44
C ARG A 69 2.96 29.70 25.30
N THR A 70 3.28 29.02 24.22
CA THR A 70 2.37 28.89 23.07
C THR A 70 1.06 28.20 23.49
N VAL A 71 1.15 27.08 24.20
CA VAL A 71 -0.02 26.36 24.71
C VAL A 71 -0.87 27.25 25.61
N GLY A 72 -0.24 27.99 26.55
CA GLY A 72 -0.96 28.91 27.42
C GLY A 72 -1.69 30.01 26.67
N ASP A 73 -1.06 30.61 25.66
CA ASP A 73 -1.70 31.64 24.81
C ASP A 73 -2.87 31.08 23.99
N VAL A 74 -2.72 29.88 23.42
CA VAL A 74 -3.79 29.21 22.66
C VAL A 74 -5.00 28.93 23.54
N LEU A 75 -4.79 28.38 24.74
CA LEU A 75 -5.87 28.06 25.66
C LEU A 75 -6.56 29.32 26.21
N GLY A 76 -5.76 30.31 26.57
CA GLY A 76 -6.29 31.54 27.16
C GLY A 76 -7.01 32.43 26.17
N LYS A 77 -6.67 32.37 24.88
CA LYS A 77 -7.21 33.31 23.88
C LYS A 77 -8.18 32.69 22.89
N TYR A 78 -7.95 31.44 22.47
CA TYR A 78 -8.62 30.89 21.28
C TYR A 78 -9.27 29.51 21.48
N HIS A 79 -8.69 28.64 22.31
CA HIS A 79 -9.08 27.23 22.35
C HIS A 79 -9.29 26.71 23.78
N PRO A 80 -10.49 26.87 24.36
CA PRO A 80 -10.78 26.56 25.77
C PRO A 80 -10.95 25.04 25.99
N HIS A 81 -9.89 24.26 25.76
CA HIS A 81 -9.85 22.79 25.91
C HIS A 81 -8.62 22.37 26.72
N GLY A 82 -8.40 21.05 26.85
CA GLY A 82 -7.27 20.51 27.62
C GLY A 82 -5.90 20.90 27.03
N ASP A 83 -4.97 21.28 27.90
CA ASP A 83 -3.59 21.64 27.55
C ASP A 83 -2.83 20.50 26.90
N SER A 84 -3.02 19.27 27.39
CA SER A 84 -2.40 18.07 26.83
C SER A 84 -2.80 17.84 25.39
N ALA A 85 -4.08 17.97 25.04
CA ALA A 85 -4.57 17.78 23.66
C ALA A 85 -4.02 18.88 22.72
N CYS A 86 -3.95 20.13 23.19
CA CYS A 86 -3.33 21.21 22.44
C CYS A 86 -1.85 20.96 22.20
N TYR A 87 -1.11 20.55 23.24
CA TYR A 87 0.31 20.24 23.12
C TYR A 87 0.58 19.02 22.22
N GLU A 88 -0.20 17.95 22.34
CA GLU A 88 -0.10 16.79 21.43
C GLU A 88 -0.31 17.17 19.96
N ALA A 89 -1.28 18.04 19.65
CA ALA A 89 -1.46 18.55 18.30
C ALA A 89 -0.24 19.33 17.81
N MET A 90 0.37 20.13 18.68
CA MET A 90 1.59 20.87 18.38
C MET A 90 2.79 19.93 18.15
N VAL A 91 2.90 18.87 18.96
CA VAL A 91 3.95 17.86 18.83
C VAL A 91 3.86 17.16 17.46
N LEU A 92 2.67 16.72 17.05
CA LEU A 92 2.48 16.09 15.74
C LEU A 92 2.91 17.01 14.59
N MET A 93 2.58 18.32 14.66
CA MET A 93 2.98 19.29 13.65
C MET A 93 4.49 19.58 13.62
N ALA A 94 5.24 19.18 14.65
CA ALA A 94 6.69 19.32 14.72
C ALA A 94 7.46 18.06 14.32
N GLN A 95 6.79 16.89 14.26
CA GLN A 95 7.43 15.61 13.98
C GLN A 95 7.65 15.39 12.48
N PRO A 96 8.90 15.29 11.97
CA PRO A 96 9.19 15.08 10.55
C PRO A 96 8.83 13.69 10.04
N PHE A 97 8.56 12.74 10.94
CA PHE A 97 8.06 11.39 10.63
C PHE A 97 6.54 11.28 10.70
N SER A 98 5.83 12.32 11.21
CA SER A 98 4.37 12.39 11.25
C SER A 98 3.82 13.33 10.17
N TYR A 99 4.49 14.46 9.92
CA TYR A 99 4.14 15.46 8.92
C TYR A 99 5.13 15.44 7.75
N ARG A 100 4.61 15.42 6.53
CA ARG A 100 5.46 15.47 5.33
C ARG A 100 6.18 16.82 5.24
N TYR A 101 5.51 17.89 5.66
CA TYR A 101 6.01 19.27 5.75
C TYR A 101 5.65 19.85 7.12
N PRO A 102 6.49 19.68 8.13
CA PRO A 102 6.23 20.17 9.48
C PRO A 102 5.93 21.66 9.52
N LEU A 103 4.96 22.05 10.34
CA LEU A 103 4.54 23.44 10.54
C LEU A 103 5.21 24.10 11.76
N VAL A 104 5.67 23.29 12.69
CA VAL A 104 6.38 23.71 13.89
C VAL A 104 7.83 23.24 13.82
N ASP A 105 8.76 24.10 14.16
CA ASP A 105 10.17 23.79 14.37
C ASP A 105 10.40 23.65 15.87
N GLY A 106 10.84 22.48 16.32
CA GLY A 106 10.95 22.12 17.73
C GLY A 106 12.39 21.88 18.16
N GLN A 107 12.72 22.28 19.40
CA GLN A 107 13.99 21.99 20.05
C GLN A 107 13.73 21.21 21.35
N GLY A 108 14.48 20.14 21.57
CA GLY A 108 14.28 19.19 22.65
C GLY A 108 13.73 17.85 22.20
N ASN A 109 13.16 17.06 23.10
CA ASN A 109 12.56 15.77 22.77
C ASN A 109 11.09 15.94 22.31
N TRP A 110 10.85 15.75 21.05
CA TRP A 110 9.53 15.78 20.39
C TRP A 110 9.04 14.39 19.99
N GLY A 111 9.57 13.32 20.60
CA GLY A 111 9.28 11.93 20.23
C GLY A 111 10.24 11.39 19.17
N ALA A 112 10.13 10.12 18.90
CA ALA A 112 10.93 9.41 17.89
C ALA A 112 10.03 8.54 17.01
N PRO A 113 10.48 8.09 15.81
CA PRO A 113 9.67 7.26 14.91
C PRO A 113 9.20 5.95 15.54
N ASP A 114 9.99 5.37 16.45
CA ASP A 114 9.70 4.14 17.18
C ASP A 114 8.68 4.37 18.31
N ASP A 115 8.71 5.55 18.96
CA ASP A 115 7.74 5.95 19.97
C ASP A 115 7.32 7.43 19.80
N PRO A 116 6.37 7.72 18.90
CA PRO A 116 5.90 9.08 18.63
C PRO A 116 5.28 9.79 19.85
N LYS A 117 4.87 9.04 20.86
CA LYS A 117 4.23 9.58 22.07
C LYS A 117 5.19 9.81 23.23
N SER A 118 6.44 9.38 23.12
CA SER A 118 7.49 9.59 24.12
C SER A 118 8.17 10.95 23.97
N PHE A 119 7.41 12.02 23.99
CA PHE A 119 7.91 13.40 23.96
C PHE A 119 7.99 14.02 25.36
N ALA A 120 8.89 14.98 25.53
CA ALA A 120 9.03 15.67 26.80
C ALA A 120 7.85 16.63 27.09
N ALA A 121 7.58 16.90 28.37
CA ALA A 121 6.54 17.85 28.75
C ALA A 121 6.84 19.26 28.20
N MET A 122 5.77 20.02 27.89
CA MET A 122 5.84 21.35 27.25
C MET A 122 6.74 22.38 27.97
N ARG A 123 7.02 22.20 29.25
CA ARG A 123 7.94 23.06 30.03
C ARG A 123 9.42 22.85 29.67
N TYR A 124 9.76 21.69 29.07
CA TYR A 124 11.13 21.36 28.65
C TYR A 124 11.39 21.66 27.18
N THR A 125 10.41 21.44 26.30
CA THR A 125 10.53 21.69 24.87
C THR A 125 10.43 23.17 24.52
N GLU A 126 11.06 23.54 23.43
CA GLU A 126 10.98 24.87 22.83
C GLU A 126 10.55 24.79 21.39
N SER A 127 9.84 25.82 20.92
CA SER A 127 9.23 25.83 19.61
C SER A 127 9.23 27.21 18.96
N ARG A 128 9.13 27.20 17.63
CA ARG A 128 8.83 28.32 16.75
C ARG A 128 8.14 27.79 15.49
N LEU A 129 7.66 28.67 14.63
CA LEU A 129 7.11 28.27 13.33
C LEU A 129 8.23 27.75 12.42
N SER A 130 7.94 26.73 11.64
CA SER A 130 8.84 26.27 10.59
C SER A 130 8.85 27.24 9.39
N LYS A 131 9.80 27.08 8.50
CA LYS A 131 9.85 27.86 7.26
C LYS A 131 8.59 27.59 6.39
N TYR A 132 8.10 26.36 6.35
CA TYR A 132 6.92 25.98 5.59
C TYR A 132 5.62 26.63 6.10
N ALA A 133 5.52 26.92 7.40
CA ALA A 133 4.35 27.61 7.96
C ALA A 133 4.06 28.97 7.30
N ASP A 134 5.07 29.58 6.66
CA ASP A 134 4.93 30.82 5.90
C ASP A 134 3.93 30.69 4.72
N VAL A 135 3.79 29.48 4.14
CA VAL A 135 2.77 29.18 3.12
C VAL A 135 1.35 29.48 3.60
N LEU A 136 1.10 29.36 4.90
CA LEU A 136 -0.20 29.59 5.52
C LEU A 136 -0.39 31.03 6.04
N LEU A 137 0.69 31.74 6.35
CA LEU A 137 0.67 32.98 7.12
C LEU A 137 1.03 34.23 6.34
N ARG A 138 1.82 34.11 5.27
CA ARG A 138 2.40 35.25 4.51
C ARG A 138 1.39 36.30 4.09
N GLU A 139 0.17 35.92 3.79
CA GLU A 139 -0.88 36.80 3.29
C GLU A 139 -1.93 37.16 4.35
N LEU A 140 -1.81 36.70 5.60
CA LEU A 140 -2.82 36.84 6.63
C LEU A 140 -3.19 38.31 6.93
N GLY A 141 -2.22 39.23 6.99
CA GLY A 141 -2.44 40.67 7.25
C GLY A 141 -2.89 41.47 6.04
N GLN A 142 -3.31 40.83 4.93
CA GLN A 142 -3.57 41.45 3.65
C GLN A 142 -5.06 41.40 3.23
N GLY A 143 -5.99 41.36 4.21
CA GLY A 143 -7.42 41.34 3.96
C GLY A 143 -7.94 40.06 3.28
N THR A 144 -7.18 38.98 3.36
CA THR A 144 -7.44 37.73 2.64
C THR A 144 -8.47 36.84 3.30
N VAL A 145 -8.69 36.99 4.61
CA VAL A 145 -9.55 36.13 5.43
C VAL A 145 -10.51 36.95 6.28
N ASP A 146 -11.61 36.31 6.67
CA ASP A 146 -12.55 36.90 7.63
C ASP A 146 -12.10 36.55 9.05
N TYR A 147 -12.35 37.48 9.98
CA TYR A 147 -12.11 37.28 11.39
C TYR A 147 -13.44 37.09 12.10
N VAL A 148 -13.46 36.24 13.08
CA VAL A 148 -14.61 35.94 13.94
C VAL A 148 -14.24 36.15 15.40
N PRO A 149 -15.19 36.47 16.27
CA PRO A 149 -14.93 36.54 17.71
C PRO A 149 -14.41 35.19 18.22
N ASN A 150 -13.44 35.24 19.12
CA ASN A 150 -13.00 34.08 19.88
C ASN A 150 -14.11 33.58 20.84
N PHE A 151 -13.83 32.54 21.62
CA PHE A 151 -14.83 31.88 22.48
C PHE A 151 -15.48 32.78 23.54
N ASP A 152 -14.81 33.84 24.00
CA ASP A 152 -15.32 34.79 25.00
C ASP A 152 -15.69 36.15 24.41
N GLY A 153 -15.53 36.35 23.11
CA GLY A 153 -15.84 37.57 22.38
C GLY A 153 -14.87 38.74 22.63
N THR A 154 -13.80 38.54 23.38
CA THR A 154 -12.83 39.60 23.71
C THR A 154 -11.81 39.88 22.63
N MET A 155 -11.56 38.90 21.75
CA MET A 155 -10.56 38.95 20.68
C MET A 155 -11.14 38.44 19.36
N GLN A 156 -10.38 38.62 18.30
CA GLN A 156 -10.72 38.10 16.98
C GLN A 156 -9.73 37.00 16.57
N GLU A 157 -10.22 35.95 15.95
CA GLU A 157 -9.42 34.89 15.34
C GLU A 157 -9.76 34.73 13.84
N PRO A 158 -8.81 34.35 12.98
CA PRO A 158 -9.12 34.12 11.57
C PRO A 158 -9.95 32.85 11.42
N LYS A 159 -11.03 32.96 10.63
CA LYS A 159 -11.90 31.82 10.31
C LYS A 159 -11.13 30.71 9.57
N MET A 160 -10.14 31.08 8.76
CA MET A 160 -9.25 30.23 7.99
C MET A 160 -7.91 30.93 7.74
N LEU A 161 -6.86 30.20 7.34
CA LEU A 161 -5.60 30.83 6.95
C LEU A 161 -5.48 30.88 5.41
N PRO A 162 -4.82 31.94 4.86
CA PRO A 162 -4.74 32.15 3.41
C PRO A 162 -3.66 31.25 2.77
N ALA A 163 -3.90 29.94 2.74
CA ALA A 163 -2.94 28.97 2.23
C ALA A 163 -2.58 29.24 0.74
N ARG A 164 -1.29 29.31 0.47
CA ARG A 164 -0.73 29.56 -0.86
C ARG A 164 -0.51 28.27 -1.68
N LEU A 165 -0.45 27.11 -0.99
CA LEU A 165 -0.41 25.76 -1.55
C LEU A 165 -1.53 24.91 -0.92
N PRO A 166 -2.00 23.85 -1.58
CA PRO A 166 -3.09 23.01 -1.08
C PRO A 166 -2.63 22.11 0.08
N ASN A 167 -2.41 22.72 1.26
CA ASN A 167 -1.89 22.05 2.46
C ASN A 167 -2.72 20.84 2.88
N ILE A 168 -4.01 20.80 2.55
CA ILE A 168 -4.90 19.65 2.77
C ILE A 168 -4.35 18.36 2.14
N LEU A 169 -3.75 18.45 0.95
CA LEU A 169 -3.11 17.34 0.27
C LEU A 169 -1.66 17.17 0.72
N LEU A 170 -0.93 18.27 0.98
CA LEU A 170 0.51 18.20 1.23
C LEU A 170 0.86 17.53 2.56
N ASN A 171 0.12 17.83 3.62
CA ASN A 171 0.31 17.20 4.92
C ASN A 171 -0.74 16.13 5.22
N GLY A 172 -1.88 16.19 4.55
CA GLY A 172 -3.01 15.33 4.90
C GLY A 172 -3.49 15.56 6.33
N THR A 173 -4.32 14.67 6.82
CA THR A 173 -4.76 14.65 8.21
C THR A 173 -5.52 13.38 8.53
N THR A 174 -5.52 12.96 9.78
CA THR A 174 -6.37 11.88 10.29
C THR A 174 -7.28 12.42 11.39
N GLY A 175 -8.52 11.97 11.46
CA GLY A 175 -9.47 12.42 12.49
C GLY A 175 -10.70 11.52 12.58
N ILE A 176 -11.22 11.38 13.79
CA ILE A 176 -12.41 10.58 14.07
C ILE A 176 -13.50 11.54 14.61
N ALA A 177 -14.60 11.62 13.89
CA ALA A 177 -15.78 12.35 14.29
C ALA A 177 -16.93 11.41 14.63
N VAL A 178 -18.11 11.95 14.95
CA VAL A 178 -19.30 11.15 15.18
C VAL A 178 -19.88 10.72 13.83
N GLY A 179 -19.96 9.43 13.60
CA GLY A 179 -20.52 8.85 12.37
C GLY A 179 -19.64 8.97 11.12
N MET A 180 -18.49 9.63 11.20
CA MET A 180 -17.54 9.77 10.09
C MET A 180 -16.11 9.92 10.56
N ALA A 181 -15.18 9.67 9.64
CA ALA A 181 -13.75 9.84 9.87
C ALA A 181 -13.10 10.51 8.67
N THR A 182 -11.89 11.02 8.85
CA THR A 182 -11.01 11.51 7.78
C THR A 182 -9.65 10.84 7.90
N ASP A 183 -9.12 10.39 6.76
CA ASP A 183 -7.76 9.84 6.61
C ASP A 183 -7.25 10.30 5.25
N ILE A 184 -6.74 11.53 5.19
CA ILE A 184 -6.19 12.14 3.98
C ILE A 184 -4.68 11.91 3.99
N PRO A 185 -4.12 11.20 2.99
CA PRO A 185 -2.69 10.95 2.92
C PRO A 185 -1.92 12.21 2.49
N PRO A 186 -0.65 12.37 2.90
CA PRO A 186 0.20 13.45 2.42
C PRO A 186 0.68 13.21 0.98
N HIS A 187 1.08 14.30 0.30
CA HIS A 187 1.56 14.27 -1.08
C HIS A 187 2.77 15.18 -1.28
N ASN A 188 3.49 14.95 -2.36
CA ASN A 188 4.65 15.77 -2.72
C ASN A 188 4.24 17.16 -3.25
N ILE A 189 4.91 18.22 -2.77
CA ILE A 189 4.61 19.62 -3.17
C ILE A 189 4.76 19.81 -4.68
N ARG A 190 5.84 19.31 -5.30
CA ARG A 190 6.10 19.51 -6.73
C ARG A 190 5.02 18.87 -7.59
N GLU A 191 4.61 17.66 -7.23
CA GLU A 191 3.56 16.91 -7.94
C GLU A 191 2.20 17.62 -7.84
N VAL A 192 1.79 17.99 -6.63
CA VAL A 192 0.49 18.64 -6.40
C VAL A 192 0.46 20.04 -6.99
N ALA A 193 1.56 20.80 -6.90
CA ALA A 193 1.65 22.12 -7.52
C ALA A 193 1.57 22.04 -9.05
N ALA A 194 2.25 21.06 -9.66
CA ALA A 194 2.18 20.84 -11.11
C ALA A 194 0.75 20.47 -11.56
N ALA A 195 0.07 19.58 -10.83
CA ALA A 195 -1.33 19.23 -11.09
C ALA A 195 -2.27 20.44 -10.94
N ALA A 196 -2.09 21.23 -9.87
CA ALA A 196 -2.89 22.44 -9.65
C ALA A 196 -2.68 23.48 -10.78
N VAL A 197 -1.44 23.64 -11.26
CA VAL A 197 -1.12 24.52 -12.39
C VAL A 197 -1.73 23.99 -13.68
N ALA A 198 -1.65 22.71 -13.95
CA ALA A 198 -2.25 22.10 -15.14
C ALA A 198 -3.77 22.31 -15.16
N LEU A 199 -4.44 22.12 -14.02
CA LEU A 199 -5.88 22.37 -13.88
C LEU A 199 -6.23 23.87 -13.98
N LEU A 200 -5.36 24.76 -13.49
CA LEU A 200 -5.55 26.22 -13.62
C LEU A 200 -5.47 26.67 -15.09
N GLU A 201 -4.59 26.07 -15.88
CA GLU A 201 -4.41 26.34 -17.31
C GLU A 201 -5.50 25.69 -18.18
N LYS A 202 -5.95 24.50 -17.80
CA LYS A 202 -7.01 23.73 -18.48
C LYS A 202 -8.10 23.32 -17.50
N PRO A 203 -9.11 24.16 -17.22
CA PRO A 203 -10.15 23.87 -16.22
C PRO A 203 -10.98 22.59 -16.49
N ASN A 204 -10.97 22.11 -17.73
CA ASN A 204 -11.69 20.88 -18.12
C ASN A 204 -10.76 19.63 -18.15
N SER A 205 -9.61 19.68 -17.47
CA SER A 205 -8.73 18.51 -17.32
C SER A 205 -9.46 17.37 -16.64
N SER A 206 -9.18 16.14 -17.10
CA SER A 206 -9.68 14.93 -16.49
C SER A 206 -8.85 14.52 -15.27
N LEU A 207 -9.29 13.50 -14.52
CA LEU A 207 -8.48 12.92 -13.45
C LEU A 207 -7.19 12.32 -14.02
N GLU A 208 -7.25 11.70 -15.20
CA GLU A 208 -6.11 11.10 -15.88
C GLU A 208 -5.01 12.14 -16.15
N ASP A 209 -5.39 13.33 -16.61
CA ASP A 209 -4.42 14.43 -16.84
C ASP A 209 -3.70 14.84 -15.55
N LEU A 210 -4.39 14.79 -14.40
CA LEU A 210 -3.80 15.10 -13.09
C LEU A 210 -2.89 13.98 -12.58
N LEU A 211 -3.21 12.71 -12.89
CA LEU A 211 -2.42 11.56 -12.50
C LEU A 211 -1.09 11.43 -13.25
N GLU A 212 -0.89 12.20 -14.33
CA GLU A 212 0.43 12.36 -14.96
C GLU A 212 1.41 13.07 -14.02
N PHE A 213 0.92 13.95 -13.14
CA PHE A 213 1.71 14.70 -12.17
C PHE A 213 1.69 14.07 -10.79
N VAL A 214 0.51 13.77 -10.25
CA VAL A 214 0.33 13.15 -8.92
C VAL A 214 0.30 11.64 -9.08
N GLN A 215 1.45 11.01 -8.89
CA GLN A 215 1.57 9.55 -9.06
C GLN A 215 0.90 8.77 -7.93
N GLY A 216 0.83 9.32 -6.73
CA GLY A 216 0.26 8.71 -5.53
C GLY A 216 0.59 9.53 -4.28
N PRO A 217 0.18 9.08 -3.09
CA PRO A 217 0.60 9.66 -1.82
C PRO A 217 2.13 9.68 -1.67
N ASP A 218 2.64 10.60 -0.86
CA ASP A 218 4.06 10.72 -0.54
C ASP A 218 4.21 10.88 0.98
N PHE A 219 4.46 9.77 1.67
CA PHE A 219 4.51 9.74 3.12
C PHE A 219 5.84 10.28 3.66
N PRO A 220 5.89 10.71 4.94
CA PRO A 220 7.12 11.16 5.59
C PRO A 220 8.21 10.09 5.68
N THR A 221 7.82 8.81 5.69
CA THR A 221 8.72 7.66 5.69
C THR A 221 9.09 7.27 4.26
N GLU A 222 10.23 6.61 4.09
CA GLU A 222 10.77 6.20 2.79
C GLU A 222 10.29 4.81 2.34
N ALA A 223 9.24 4.28 2.98
CA ALA A 223 8.66 2.98 2.64
C ALA A 223 8.07 2.98 1.23
N GLU A 224 8.17 1.85 0.55
CA GLU A 224 7.62 1.67 -0.79
C GLU A 224 6.09 1.59 -0.77
N ILE A 225 5.42 2.25 -1.72
CA ILE A 225 4.01 2.05 -2.02
C ILE A 225 3.91 0.96 -3.08
N ILE A 226 3.26 -0.16 -2.73
CA ILE A 226 3.14 -1.34 -3.59
C ILE A 226 1.73 -1.53 -4.15
N THR A 227 0.87 -0.54 -3.97
CA THR A 227 -0.50 -0.56 -4.50
C THR A 227 -0.49 -0.37 -6.02
N PRO A 228 -1.20 -1.21 -6.80
CA PRO A 228 -1.30 -1.06 -8.24
C PRO A 228 -1.87 0.30 -8.67
N ARG A 229 -1.39 0.84 -9.77
CA ARG A 229 -1.80 2.17 -10.28
C ARG A 229 -3.31 2.30 -10.52
N ASN A 230 -3.96 1.24 -10.96
CA ASN A 230 -5.41 1.22 -11.17
C ASN A 230 -6.21 1.37 -9.86
N GLU A 231 -5.69 0.86 -8.75
CA GLU A 231 -6.30 1.03 -7.42
C GLU A 231 -6.07 2.43 -6.87
N ILE A 232 -4.86 2.99 -7.06
CA ILE A 232 -4.54 4.40 -6.75
C ILE A 232 -5.48 5.34 -7.53
N ARG A 233 -5.71 5.06 -8.82
CA ARG A 233 -6.65 5.83 -9.65
C ARG A 233 -8.07 5.80 -9.07
N LYS A 234 -8.60 4.62 -8.76
CA LYS A 234 -9.95 4.47 -8.15
C LYS A 234 -10.06 5.18 -6.81
N MET A 235 -9.00 5.15 -6.03
CA MET A 235 -8.91 5.87 -4.76
C MET A 235 -9.03 7.37 -4.96
N TYR A 236 -8.31 7.95 -5.93
CA TYR A 236 -8.40 9.38 -6.24
C TYR A 236 -9.72 9.79 -6.90
N GLU A 237 -10.37 8.89 -7.63
CA GLU A 237 -11.69 9.11 -8.20
C GLU A 237 -12.78 9.19 -7.13
N SER A 238 -12.77 8.24 -6.19
CA SER A 238 -13.82 8.11 -5.16
C SER A 238 -13.53 8.85 -3.86
N GLY A 239 -12.29 9.27 -3.63
CA GLY A 239 -11.84 9.79 -2.32
C GLY A 239 -11.74 8.74 -1.23
N LYS A 240 -11.88 7.44 -1.55
CA LYS A 240 -11.83 6.32 -0.61
C LYS A 240 -10.98 5.17 -1.16
N GLY A 241 -10.30 4.48 -0.26
CA GLY A 241 -9.50 3.32 -0.63
C GLY A 241 -8.51 2.92 0.44
N SER A 242 -7.45 2.28 0.01
CA SER A 242 -6.29 1.95 0.85
C SER A 242 -5.01 1.96 0.02
N VAL A 243 -3.91 2.29 0.66
CA VAL A 243 -2.57 2.22 0.08
C VAL A 243 -1.77 1.21 0.88
N ARG A 244 -1.20 0.23 0.21
CA ARG A 244 -0.33 -0.78 0.80
C ARG A 244 1.10 -0.27 0.75
N MET A 245 1.77 -0.28 1.90
CA MET A 245 3.15 0.16 2.05
C MET A 245 3.99 -1.00 2.56
N ARG A 246 5.21 -1.10 2.05
CA ARG A 246 6.20 -2.13 2.42
C ARG A 246 7.49 -1.46 2.87
N ALA A 247 8.09 -2.01 3.93
CA ALA A 247 9.38 -1.58 4.44
C ALA A 247 10.49 -1.75 3.39
N VAL A 248 11.46 -0.83 3.41
CA VAL A 248 12.66 -0.92 2.58
C VAL A 248 13.76 -1.62 3.36
N TRP A 249 14.45 -2.53 2.72
CA TRP A 249 15.55 -3.27 3.31
C TRP A 249 16.63 -3.58 2.28
N HIS A 250 17.82 -3.89 2.75
CA HIS A 250 18.93 -4.36 1.92
C HIS A 250 19.76 -5.41 2.66
N LYS A 251 20.60 -6.11 1.92
CA LYS A 251 21.55 -7.08 2.48
C LYS A 251 22.83 -6.37 2.86
N GLU A 252 23.27 -6.53 4.10
CA GLU A 252 24.51 -5.96 4.62
C GLU A 252 25.16 -6.99 5.56
N ASP A 253 26.41 -7.33 5.31
CA ASP A 253 27.19 -8.29 6.11
C ASP A 253 26.47 -9.62 6.40
N GLY A 254 25.70 -10.12 5.43
CA GLY A 254 24.94 -11.36 5.56
C GLY A 254 23.66 -11.27 6.37
N SER A 255 23.27 -10.06 6.81
CA SER A 255 22.05 -9.77 7.55
C SER A 255 21.07 -8.96 6.69
N ALA A 256 19.79 -8.96 7.04
CA ALA A 256 18.80 -8.07 6.45
C ALA A 256 18.69 -6.80 7.32
N VAL A 257 19.00 -5.65 6.73
CA VAL A 257 18.93 -4.34 7.37
C VAL A 257 17.72 -3.58 6.83
N ILE A 258 16.77 -3.26 7.71
CA ILE A 258 15.56 -2.52 7.38
C ILE A 258 15.81 -1.04 7.67
N THR A 259 15.67 -0.19 6.65
CA THR A 259 15.99 1.24 6.70
C THR A 259 14.78 2.15 6.64
N ALA A 260 13.62 1.65 6.23
CA ALA A 260 12.39 2.42 6.24
C ALA A 260 11.20 1.54 6.60
N LEU A 261 10.27 2.08 7.38
CA LEU A 261 9.04 1.40 7.81
C LEU A 261 7.80 2.06 7.20
N PRO A 262 6.70 1.33 7.01
CA PRO A 262 5.42 1.91 6.64
C PRO A 262 5.01 3.04 7.59
N HIS A 263 4.31 4.03 7.06
CA HIS A 263 3.85 5.17 7.85
C HIS A 263 3.06 4.75 9.09
N GLN A 264 3.35 5.37 10.24
CA GLN A 264 2.77 5.06 11.56
C GLN A 264 3.06 3.64 12.09
N VAL A 265 4.13 3.01 11.62
CA VAL A 265 4.61 1.73 12.15
C VAL A 265 5.82 1.98 13.05
N SER A 266 5.75 1.45 14.27
CA SER A 266 6.86 1.52 15.24
C SER A 266 7.85 0.39 15.02
N GLY A 267 9.16 0.70 15.00
CA GLY A 267 10.24 -0.28 14.90
C GLY A 267 10.24 -1.26 16.07
N ALA A 268 10.04 -0.77 17.29
CA ALA A 268 9.94 -1.61 18.49
C ALA A 268 8.82 -2.64 18.38
N LYS A 269 7.64 -2.24 17.87
CA LYS A 269 6.52 -3.16 17.65
C LYS A 269 6.83 -4.23 16.60
N VAL A 270 7.51 -3.87 15.52
CA VAL A 270 7.93 -4.83 14.49
C VAL A 270 8.90 -5.84 15.06
N LEU A 271 9.91 -5.40 15.80
CA LEU A 271 10.86 -6.29 16.48
C LEU A 271 10.17 -7.21 17.47
N GLU A 272 9.18 -6.72 18.22
CA GLU A 272 8.37 -7.54 19.11
C GLU A 272 7.58 -8.62 18.35
N GLN A 273 6.96 -8.28 17.21
CA GLN A 273 6.24 -9.23 16.37
C GLN A 273 7.16 -10.34 15.85
N ILE A 274 8.37 -9.99 15.39
CA ILE A 274 9.37 -10.94 14.92
C ILE A 274 9.87 -11.81 16.09
N ALA A 275 10.21 -11.21 17.23
CA ALA A 275 10.64 -11.93 18.42
C ALA A 275 9.58 -12.91 18.96
N ASN A 276 8.30 -12.56 18.86
CA ASN A 276 7.20 -13.46 19.21
C ASN A 276 7.15 -14.68 18.31
N GLN A 277 7.40 -14.53 17.01
CA GLN A 277 7.49 -15.64 16.06
C GLN A 277 8.72 -16.53 16.34
N MET A 278 9.87 -15.91 16.68
CA MET A 278 11.08 -16.66 17.07
C MET A 278 10.84 -17.49 18.34
N ARG A 279 10.22 -16.90 19.38
CA ARG A 279 9.84 -17.61 20.63
C ARG A 279 8.86 -18.75 20.36
N ALA A 280 7.94 -18.57 19.45
CA ALA A 280 7.00 -19.61 19.01
C ALA A 280 7.63 -20.66 18.09
N LYS A 281 8.96 -20.58 17.81
CA LYS A 281 9.72 -21.44 16.88
C LYS A 281 9.20 -21.42 15.44
N LYS A 282 8.50 -20.38 15.04
CA LYS A 282 8.00 -20.15 13.67
C LYS A 282 9.02 -19.51 12.75
N LEU A 283 10.16 -19.05 13.28
CA LEU A 283 11.28 -18.44 12.55
C LEU A 283 12.62 -19.08 12.96
N PRO A 284 12.82 -20.39 12.71
CA PRO A 284 14.06 -21.07 13.13
C PRO A 284 15.30 -20.60 12.37
N MET A 285 15.14 -19.90 11.24
CA MET A 285 16.21 -19.36 10.42
C MET A 285 16.77 -18.03 10.93
N VAL A 286 16.08 -17.30 11.81
CA VAL A 286 16.54 -16.07 12.42
C VAL A 286 17.23 -16.39 13.74
N GLU A 287 18.44 -15.86 13.95
CA GLU A 287 19.22 -16.04 15.16
C GLU A 287 19.05 -14.91 16.13
N ASP A 288 19.11 -13.67 15.63
CA ASP A 288 19.12 -12.47 16.47
C ASP A 288 18.38 -11.29 15.79
N LEU A 289 17.93 -10.36 16.62
CA LEU A 289 17.30 -9.11 16.21
C LEU A 289 17.98 -7.96 16.94
N ARG A 290 18.37 -6.91 16.21
CA ARG A 290 19.00 -5.74 16.78
C ARG A 290 18.32 -4.47 16.32
N ASP A 291 18.17 -3.52 17.22
CA ASP A 291 17.82 -2.14 16.93
C ASP A 291 19.11 -1.32 16.98
N GLU A 292 19.56 -0.87 15.81
CA GLU A 292 20.73 -0.05 15.63
C GLU A 292 20.36 1.37 15.20
N SER A 293 19.09 1.76 15.41
CA SER A 293 18.59 3.09 15.06
C SER A 293 19.27 4.17 15.91
N ASP A 294 19.68 5.26 15.28
CA ASP A 294 20.29 6.42 15.91
C ASP A 294 19.80 7.72 15.25
N HIS A 295 20.44 8.85 15.57
CA HIS A 295 20.06 10.17 15.03
C HIS A 295 20.44 10.35 13.55
N GLU A 296 21.43 9.60 13.04
CA GLU A 296 21.83 9.61 11.63
C GLU A 296 21.00 8.61 10.82
N ASN A 297 20.67 7.47 11.43
CA ASN A 297 19.85 6.41 10.86
C ASN A 297 18.61 6.18 11.74
N PRO A 298 17.55 7.00 11.60
CA PRO A 298 16.37 6.96 12.47
C PRO A 298 15.62 5.62 12.45
N THR A 299 15.86 4.82 11.43
CA THR A 299 15.35 3.44 11.31
C THR A 299 16.48 2.56 10.80
N ARG A 300 17.00 1.70 11.68
CA ARG A 300 17.98 0.67 11.33
C ARG A 300 17.73 -0.58 12.17
N LEU A 301 16.86 -1.46 11.65
CA LEU A 301 16.52 -2.72 12.30
C LEU A 301 17.25 -3.86 11.59
N VAL A 302 18.00 -4.66 12.33
CA VAL A 302 18.84 -5.73 11.78
C VAL A 302 18.27 -7.09 12.14
N VAL A 303 17.99 -7.89 11.11
CA VAL A 303 17.56 -9.30 11.23
C VAL A 303 18.74 -10.19 10.86
N VAL A 304 19.28 -10.89 11.86
CA VAL A 304 20.47 -11.74 11.70
C VAL A 304 20.04 -13.18 11.41
N PRO A 305 20.40 -13.76 10.26
CA PRO A 305 20.09 -15.15 9.96
C PRO A 305 21.04 -16.09 10.72
N ARG A 306 20.59 -17.28 11.05
CA ARG A 306 21.38 -18.32 11.72
C ARG A 306 22.55 -18.84 10.87
N SER A 307 22.51 -18.66 9.56
CA SER A 307 23.52 -19.10 8.61
C SER A 307 23.48 -18.26 7.34
N ASN A 308 24.64 -17.98 6.77
CA ASN A 308 24.78 -17.27 5.48
C ASN A 308 24.20 -18.03 4.28
N ARG A 309 23.72 -19.27 4.47
CA ARG A 309 23.04 -20.06 3.43
C ARG A 309 21.53 -19.81 3.37
N ILE A 310 21.00 -19.06 4.32
CA ILE A 310 19.58 -18.75 4.39
C ILE A 310 19.26 -17.69 3.35
N ASP A 311 18.23 -17.94 2.57
CA ASP A 311 17.70 -16.96 1.60
C ASP A 311 16.95 -15.84 2.35
N LEU A 312 17.60 -14.67 2.45
CA LEU A 312 17.04 -13.52 3.13
C LEU A 312 15.81 -12.95 2.39
N ASP A 313 15.70 -13.12 1.07
CA ASP A 313 14.53 -12.65 0.33
C ASP A 313 13.27 -13.43 0.74
N GLN A 314 13.41 -14.75 0.93
CA GLN A 314 12.32 -15.57 1.45
C GLN A 314 11.95 -15.23 2.89
N VAL A 315 12.95 -15.01 3.76
CA VAL A 315 12.72 -14.58 5.14
C VAL A 315 11.96 -13.25 5.17
N MET A 316 12.42 -12.27 4.41
CA MET A 316 11.75 -10.96 4.35
C MET A 316 10.36 -11.06 3.75
N ASN A 317 10.14 -11.89 2.73
CA ASN A 317 8.81 -12.12 2.16
C ASN A 317 7.83 -12.72 3.19
N HIS A 318 8.31 -13.67 4.02
CA HIS A 318 7.53 -14.17 5.16
C HIS A 318 7.23 -13.06 6.18
N LEU A 319 8.22 -12.24 6.52
CA LEU A 319 8.05 -11.14 7.48
C LEU A 319 7.09 -10.07 6.97
N PHE A 320 7.10 -9.75 5.68
CA PHE A 320 6.10 -8.86 5.05
C PHE A 320 4.68 -9.42 5.19
N ALA A 321 4.50 -10.72 5.00
CA ALA A 321 3.19 -11.36 5.11
C ALA A 321 2.67 -11.50 6.56
N THR A 322 3.56 -11.45 7.57
CA THR A 322 3.22 -11.83 8.95
C THR A 322 3.46 -10.75 10.00
N THR A 323 3.98 -9.60 9.60
CA THR A 323 4.28 -8.45 10.50
C THR A 323 3.84 -7.13 9.88
N ASP A 324 3.92 -6.05 10.66
CA ASP A 324 3.64 -4.68 10.20
C ASP A 324 4.74 -4.11 9.24
N LEU A 325 5.72 -4.91 8.81
CA LEU A 325 6.67 -4.54 7.75
C LEU A 325 5.98 -4.32 6.39
N GLU A 326 4.83 -4.91 6.18
CA GLU A 326 3.89 -4.53 5.13
C GLU A 326 2.54 -4.22 5.75
N ARG A 327 2.00 -3.04 5.45
CA ARG A 327 0.76 -2.58 6.04
C ARG A 327 -0.07 -1.76 5.08
N SER A 328 -1.40 -1.92 5.16
CA SER A 328 -2.35 -1.08 4.44
C SER A 328 -2.70 0.15 5.26
N TYR A 329 -2.58 1.33 4.64
CA TYR A 329 -3.06 2.61 5.15
C TYR A 329 -4.42 2.91 4.53
N ARG A 330 -5.45 3.06 5.37
CA ARG A 330 -6.80 3.40 4.93
C ARG A 330 -6.85 4.84 4.48
N ILE A 331 -7.59 5.11 3.41
CA ILE A 331 -7.81 6.46 2.87
C ILE A 331 -9.30 6.77 2.85
N ASN A 332 -9.62 7.96 3.35
CA ASN A 332 -10.95 8.54 3.33
C ASN A 332 -10.81 10.07 3.32
N MET A 333 -10.82 10.66 2.13
CA MET A 333 -10.58 12.09 1.93
C MET A 333 -11.82 12.91 2.26
N ASN A 334 -12.27 12.83 3.51
CA ASN A 334 -13.41 13.55 4.07
C ASN A 334 -12.95 14.89 4.67
N MET A 335 -13.55 15.98 4.25
CA MET A 335 -13.17 17.35 4.65
C MET A 335 -14.34 18.29 4.62
N ILE A 336 -14.20 19.44 5.27
CA ILE A 336 -15.16 20.53 5.16
C ILE A 336 -14.88 21.31 3.89
N GLY A 337 -15.84 21.34 2.98
CA GLY A 337 -15.76 22.10 1.73
C GLY A 337 -15.96 23.60 1.91
N LEU A 338 -15.89 24.37 0.80
CA LEU A 338 -16.18 25.81 0.78
C LEU A 338 -17.65 26.11 1.09
N ASP A 339 -18.53 25.15 0.85
CA ASP A 339 -19.95 25.20 1.23
C ASP A 339 -20.21 24.93 2.72
N HIS A 340 -19.13 24.78 3.51
CA HIS A 340 -19.17 24.42 4.93
C HIS A 340 -19.87 23.10 5.24
N ARG A 341 -19.80 22.11 4.33
CA ARG A 341 -20.35 20.76 4.54
C ARG A 341 -19.24 19.71 4.55
N PRO A 342 -19.36 18.69 5.40
CA PRO A 342 -18.47 17.55 5.37
C PRO A 342 -18.78 16.69 4.14
N GLN A 343 -17.76 16.43 3.32
CA GLN A 343 -17.89 15.64 2.09
C GLN A 343 -16.61 14.86 1.83
N VAL A 344 -16.76 13.64 1.31
CA VAL A 344 -15.65 12.88 0.74
C VAL A 344 -15.45 13.32 -0.70
N LYS A 345 -14.24 13.75 -1.04
CA LYS A 345 -13.94 14.33 -2.35
C LYS A 345 -12.79 13.57 -3.02
N GLY A 346 -12.88 13.42 -4.34
CA GLY A 346 -11.79 12.93 -5.19
C GLY A 346 -10.71 14.01 -5.40
N LEU A 347 -9.56 13.60 -5.94
CA LEU A 347 -8.42 14.49 -6.17
C LEU A 347 -8.77 15.70 -7.06
N LEU A 348 -9.49 15.45 -8.16
CA LEU A 348 -9.92 16.51 -9.09
C LEU A 348 -10.84 17.51 -8.40
N GLU A 349 -11.80 17.05 -7.61
CA GLU A 349 -12.72 17.90 -6.86
C GLU A 349 -11.97 18.76 -5.83
N ILE A 350 -11.04 18.16 -5.08
CA ILE A 350 -10.21 18.86 -4.08
C ILE A 350 -9.43 19.99 -4.74
N LEU A 351 -8.71 19.70 -5.83
CA LEU A 351 -7.90 20.71 -6.51
C LEU A 351 -8.75 21.80 -7.16
N THR A 352 -9.89 21.44 -7.75
CA THR A 352 -10.82 22.41 -8.36
C THR A 352 -11.35 23.39 -7.31
N GLU A 353 -11.82 22.87 -6.19
CA GLU A 353 -12.38 23.68 -5.11
C GLU A 353 -11.31 24.50 -4.39
N TRP A 354 -10.11 23.91 -4.18
CA TRP A 354 -8.98 24.65 -3.62
C TRP A 354 -8.52 25.80 -4.53
N LEU A 355 -8.49 25.60 -5.86
CA LEU A 355 -8.17 26.67 -6.81
C LEU A 355 -9.24 27.79 -6.79
N ALA A 356 -10.50 27.48 -6.60
CA ALA A 356 -11.54 28.47 -6.40
C ALA A 356 -11.29 29.31 -5.14
N TYR A 357 -10.98 28.65 -4.02
CA TYR A 357 -10.56 29.30 -2.78
C TYR A 357 -9.31 30.18 -2.97
N ARG A 358 -8.27 29.66 -3.64
CA ARG A 358 -7.04 30.43 -3.89
C ARG A 358 -7.29 31.66 -4.77
N ARG A 359 -8.13 31.52 -5.77
CA ARG A 359 -8.51 32.64 -6.66
C ARG A 359 -9.23 33.74 -5.87
N ASP A 360 -10.15 33.38 -5.00
CA ASP A 360 -10.83 34.33 -4.12
C ASP A 360 -9.86 35.03 -3.15
N THR A 361 -8.99 34.27 -2.50
CA THR A 361 -7.94 34.77 -1.61
C THR A 361 -7.05 35.80 -2.30
N VAL A 362 -6.60 35.53 -3.52
CA VAL A 362 -5.76 36.46 -4.28
C VAL A 362 -6.52 37.70 -4.69
N ARG A 363 -7.80 37.57 -5.12
CA ARG A 363 -8.66 38.75 -5.40
C ARG A 363 -8.83 39.64 -4.18
N ARG A 364 -9.11 39.06 -3.03
CA ARG A 364 -9.25 39.82 -1.77
C ARG A 364 -7.95 40.55 -1.44
N ARG A 365 -6.80 39.90 -1.57
CA ARG A 365 -5.48 40.48 -1.37
C ARG A 365 -5.24 41.69 -2.31
N LEU A 366 -5.51 41.52 -3.61
CA LEU A 366 -5.35 42.59 -4.60
C LEU A 366 -6.28 43.75 -4.36
N ASN A 367 -7.56 43.51 -4.03
CA ASN A 367 -8.53 44.55 -3.67
C ASN A 367 -8.10 45.31 -2.41
N TYR A 368 -7.67 44.60 -1.38
CA TYR A 368 -7.19 45.24 -0.15
C TYR A 368 -5.97 46.13 -0.41
N ARG A 369 -5.05 45.69 -1.28
CA ARG A 369 -3.92 46.52 -1.68
C ARG A 369 -4.33 47.69 -2.52
N LEU A 370 -5.25 47.49 -3.48
CA LEU A 370 -5.81 48.57 -4.30
C LEU A 370 -6.49 49.63 -3.46
N ASP A 371 -7.32 49.25 -2.48
CA ASP A 371 -7.95 50.14 -1.54
C ASP A 371 -6.93 51.01 -0.78
N LYS A 372 -5.86 50.43 -0.31
CA LYS A 372 -4.77 51.16 0.36
C LYS A 372 -4.08 52.14 -0.58
N VAL A 373 -3.82 51.73 -1.80
CA VAL A 373 -3.19 52.57 -2.84
C VAL A 373 -4.12 53.73 -3.17
N LEU A 374 -5.41 53.49 -3.40
CA LEU A 374 -6.38 54.53 -3.70
C LEU A 374 -6.53 55.55 -2.55
N LYS A 375 -6.62 55.08 -1.30
CA LYS A 375 -6.66 55.96 -0.12
C LYS A 375 -5.39 56.80 0.00
N ARG A 376 -4.22 56.22 -0.27
CA ARG A 376 -2.96 56.96 -0.20
C ARG A 376 -2.86 57.99 -1.36
N LEU A 377 -3.22 57.61 -2.59
CA LEU A 377 -3.29 58.52 -3.73
C LEU A 377 -4.20 59.71 -3.46
N HIS A 378 -5.38 59.44 -2.91
CA HIS A 378 -6.33 60.50 -2.53
C HIS A 378 -5.73 61.51 -1.54
N ILE A 379 -5.00 61.01 -0.53
CA ILE A 379 -4.30 61.88 0.42
C ILE A 379 -3.19 62.68 -0.28
N LEU A 380 -2.40 62.04 -1.16
CA LEU A 380 -1.31 62.69 -1.89
C LEU A 380 -1.81 63.79 -2.83
N GLU A 381 -2.97 63.62 -3.48
CA GLU A 381 -3.63 64.65 -4.28
C GLU A 381 -3.93 65.88 -3.46
N GLY A 382 -4.51 65.73 -2.26
CA GLY A 382 -4.76 66.82 -1.34
C GLY A 382 -3.50 67.52 -0.86
N LEU A 383 -2.47 66.73 -0.51
CA LEU A 383 -1.14 67.27 -0.12
C LEU A 383 -0.48 68.07 -1.25
N LEU A 384 -0.56 67.58 -2.50
CA LEU A 384 -0.02 68.27 -3.64
C LEU A 384 -0.74 69.60 -3.89
N THR A 385 -2.09 69.63 -3.73
CA THR A 385 -2.90 70.87 -3.82
C THR A 385 -2.44 71.87 -2.74
N ALA A 386 -2.18 71.42 -1.52
CA ALA A 386 -1.66 72.26 -0.46
C ALA A 386 -0.24 72.80 -0.75
N PHE A 387 0.67 72.00 -1.31
CA PHE A 387 2.01 72.43 -1.68
C PHE A 387 2.00 73.48 -2.78
N LEU A 388 1.15 73.32 -3.77
CA LEU A 388 1.02 74.26 -4.88
C LEU A 388 0.43 75.64 -4.43
N ASN A 389 -0.29 75.65 -3.28
CA ASN A 389 -0.96 76.82 -2.74
C ASN A 389 -0.52 77.08 -1.29
N ILE A 390 0.73 76.82 -0.97
CA ILE A 390 1.21 76.74 0.44
C ILE A 390 1.00 78.06 1.21
N ASP A 391 1.23 79.19 0.59
CA ASP A 391 1.06 80.50 1.24
C ASP A 391 -0.40 80.75 1.65
N GLU A 392 -1.36 80.38 0.78
CA GLU A 392 -2.77 80.51 1.06
C GLU A 392 -3.23 79.52 2.11
N VAL A 393 -2.74 78.29 2.11
CA VAL A 393 -3.02 77.30 3.14
C VAL A 393 -2.54 77.77 4.51
N ILE A 394 -1.29 78.30 4.59
CA ILE A 394 -0.74 78.83 5.85
C ILE A 394 -1.57 80.03 6.30
N HIS A 395 -1.98 80.92 5.40
CA HIS A 395 -2.82 82.03 5.74
C HIS A 395 -4.16 81.60 6.38
N ILE A 396 -4.88 80.68 5.71
CA ILE A 396 -6.16 80.13 6.26
C ILE A 396 -5.93 79.50 7.64
N ILE A 397 -4.89 78.65 7.85
CA ILE A 397 -4.60 78.02 9.12
C ILE A 397 -4.35 79.04 10.23
N ARG A 398 -3.79 80.20 9.92
CA ARG A 398 -3.44 81.23 10.88
C ARG A 398 -4.56 82.23 11.20
N THR A 399 -5.49 82.39 10.27
CA THR A 399 -6.52 83.47 10.39
C THR A 399 -7.93 82.99 10.70
N GLU A 400 -8.19 81.70 10.39
CA GLU A 400 -9.53 81.12 10.58
C GLU A 400 -9.63 80.39 11.91
N ASP A 401 -10.69 80.51 12.65
CA ASP A 401 -10.95 79.81 13.90
C ASP A 401 -11.18 78.30 13.64
N GLU A 402 -11.82 77.97 12.52
CA GLU A 402 -12.07 76.63 12.03
C GLU A 402 -11.45 76.41 10.62
N PRO A 403 -10.17 76.20 10.50
CA PRO A 403 -9.45 76.14 9.19
C PRO A 403 -9.87 74.96 8.30
N LYS A 404 -10.31 73.85 8.88
CA LYS A 404 -10.63 72.62 8.12
C LYS A 404 -11.79 72.83 7.15
N PRO A 405 -12.99 73.35 7.54
CA PRO A 405 -14.06 73.62 6.63
C PRO A 405 -13.71 74.64 5.53
N VAL A 406 -12.90 75.66 5.87
CA VAL A 406 -12.46 76.67 4.89
C VAL A 406 -11.51 76.06 3.85
N LEU A 407 -10.57 75.24 4.27
CA LEU A 407 -9.66 74.49 3.36
C LEU A 407 -10.46 73.56 2.42
N MET A 408 -11.46 72.85 2.98
CA MET A 408 -12.31 71.94 2.20
C MET A 408 -13.09 72.73 1.12
N GLN A 409 -13.72 73.87 1.49
CA GLN A 409 -14.48 74.66 0.55
C GLN A 409 -13.56 75.34 -0.50
N ARG A 410 -12.43 75.88 -0.07
CA ARG A 410 -11.56 76.68 -0.91
C ARG A 410 -10.84 75.87 -1.98
N PHE A 411 -10.37 74.65 -1.62
CA PHE A 411 -9.56 73.78 -2.51
C PHE A 411 -10.33 72.52 -2.94
N GLU A 412 -11.63 72.45 -2.70
CA GLU A 412 -12.49 71.28 -3.01
C GLU A 412 -11.95 69.98 -2.43
N LEU A 413 -11.41 70.05 -1.18
CA LEU A 413 -10.82 68.92 -0.52
C LEU A 413 -11.85 68.07 0.23
N SER A 414 -11.62 66.77 0.28
CA SER A 414 -12.36 65.89 1.21
C SER A 414 -11.92 66.11 2.65
N ASP A 415 -12.73 65.64 3.59
CA ASP A 415 -12.44 65.70 5.02
C ASP A 415 -11.07 65.03 5.35
N THR A 416 -10.80 63.90 4.78
CA THR A 416 -9.53 63.13 4.96
C THR A 416 -8.33 63.87 4.36
N GLN A 417 -8.48 64.58 3.26
CA GLN A 417 -7.43 65.40 2.65
C GLN A 417 -7.13 66.64 3.47
N ALA A 418 -8.17 67.34 3.94
CA ALA A 418 -8.00 68.50 4.80
C ALA A 418 -7.34 68.13 6.14
N GLU A 419 -7.75 67.05 6.76
CA GLU A 419 -7.12 66.53 7.99
C GLU A 419 -5.64 66.20 7.77
N ALA A 420 -5.30 65.49 6.68
CA ALA A 420 -3.91 65.17 6.32
C ALA A 420 -3.05 66.42 6.12
N ILE A 421 -3.61 67.49 5.58
CA ILE A 421 -2.93 68.80 5.43
C ILE A 421 -2.67 69.44 6.79
N LEU A 422 -3.67 69.44 7.70
CA LEU A 422 -3.51 70.00 9.02
C LEU A 422 -2.55 69.22 9.94
N GLU A 423 -2.40 67.94 9.70
CA GLU A 423 -1.44 67.08 10.43
C GLU A 423 -0.02 67.15 9.86
N LEU A 424 0.27 67.94 8.79
CA LEU A 424 1.59 68.08 8.22
C LEU A 424 2.58 68.67 9.24
N LYS A 425 3.70 67.98 9.39
CA LYS A 425 4.82 68.52 10.16
C LYS A 425 5.50 69.66 9.35
N LEU A 426 5.81 70.80 10.01
CA LEU A 426 6.46 71.96 9.37
C LEU A 426 7.72 71.61 8.56
N ARG A 427 8.48 70.63 8.95
CA ARG A 427 9.65 70.15 8.20
C ARG A 427 9.32 69.57 6.83
N HIS A 428 8.08 69.09 6.60
CA HIS A 428 7.62 68.51 5.34
C HIS A 428 7.17 69.58 4.34
N LEU A 429 7.21 70.87 4.67
CA LEU A 429 6.89 71.97 3.77
C LEU A 429 8.08 72.38 2.88
N ALA A 430 9.22 71.71 2.98
CA ALA A 430 10.39 71.98 2.12
C ALA A 430 10.15 71.56 0.67
N LYS A 431 10.70 72.30 -0.31
CA LYS A 431 10.59 72.03 -1.77
C LYS A 431 11.01 70.59 -2.17
N LEU A 432 11.88 69.98 -1.40
CA LEU A 432 12.33 68.60 -1.63
C LEU A 432 11.19 67.57 -1.38
N GLU A 433 10.23 67.90 -0.52
CA GLU A 433 9.08 67.01 -0.22
C GLU A 433 8.05 67.01 -1.35
N GLU A 434 7.83 68.10 -2.09
CA GLU A 434 7.02 68.12 -3.30
C GLU A 434 7.47 67.08 -4.33
N THR A 435 8.79 66.99 -4.55
CA THR A 435 9.37 66.04 -5.48
C THR A 435 9.14 64.59 -5.02
N LYS A 436 9.22 64.34 -3.70
CA LYS A 436 8.97 63.02 -3.11
C LYS A 436 7.49 62.67 -3.23
N ILE A 437 6.58 63.60 -2.97
CA ILE A 437 5.10 63.37 -3.07
C ILE A 437 4.75 63.02 -4.51
N ARG A 438 5.30 63.74 -5.51
CA ARG A 438 5.05 63.44 -6.92
C ARG A 438 5.64 62.07 -7.32
N GLY A 439 6.84 61.76 -6.84
CA GLY A 439 7.45 60.43 -7.07
C GLY A 439 6.60 59.30 -6.48
N GLU A 440 6.15 59.43 -5.22
CA GLU A 440 5.25 58.44 -4.55
C GLU A 440 3.92 58.33 -5.31
N GLN A 441 3.35 59.47 -5.77
CA GLN A 441 2.11 59.47 -6.53
C GLN A 441 2.25 58.72 -7.86
N ASP A 442 3.33 58.95 -8.60
CA ASP A 442 3.58 58.28 -9.88
C ASP A 442 3.78 56.75 -9.69
N GLU A 443 4.53 56.35 -8.64
CA GLU A 443 4.72 54.93 -8.31
C GLU A 443 3.39 54.26 -7.94
N LEU A 444 2.60 54.86 -7.08
CA LEU A 444 1.30 54.34 -6.64
C LEU A 444 0.29 54.34 -7.78
N ALA A 445 0.31 55.32 -8.68
CA ALA A 445 -0.57 55.36 -9.87
C ALA A 445 -0.25 54.17 -10.79
N LYS A 446 1.04 53.87 -11.04
CA LYS A 446 1.44 52.70 -11.81
C LYS A 446 1.02 51.39 -11.12
N GLU A 447 1.16 51.33 -9.78
CA GLU A 447 0.72 50.15 -9.01
C GLU A 447 -0.81 50.00 -9.08
N ARG A 448 -1.60 51.08 -8.93
CA ARG A 448 -3.05 51.09 -9.14
C ARG A 448 -3.44 50.49 -10.49
N ASP A 449 -2.85 50.98 -11.57
CA ASP A 449 -3.16 50.53 -12.93
C ASP A 449 -2.82 49.06 -13.13
N GLN A 450 -1.71 48.58 -12.55
CA GLN A 450 -1.34 47.16 -12.55
C GLN A 450 -2.35 46.29 -11.77
N LEU A 451 -2.76 46.71 -10.56
CA LEU A 451 -3.72 46.00 -9.73
C LEU A 451 -5.11 45.96 -10.41
N GLN A 452 -5.57 47.07 -10.98
CA GLN A 452 -6.81 47.11 -11.74
C GLN A 452 -6.76 46.18 -12.97
N ALA A 453 -5.66 46.19 -13.71
CA ALA A 453 -5.46 45.30 -14.87
C ALA A 453 -5.46 43.80 -14.48
N LEU A 454 -4.92 43.46 -13.31
CA LEU A 454 -4.95 42.08 -12.78
C LEU A 454 -6.37 41.67 -12.38
N LEU A 455 -7.10 42.57 -11.69
CA LEU A 455 -8.47 42.31 -11.21
C LEU A 455 -9.47 42.25 -12.37
N ALA A 456 -9.28 43.01 -13.44
CA ALA A 456 -10.14 43.03 -14.61
C ALA A 456 -10.00 41.84 -15.56
N SER A 457 -8.96 41.00 -15.39
CA SER A 457 -8.68 39.93 -16.33
C SER A 457 -8.42 38.58 -15.62
N GLU A 458 -9.35 37.63 -15.78
CA GLU A 458 -9.21 36.27 -15.28
C GLU A 458 -7.91 35.58 -15.75
N ARG A 459 -7.52 35.83 -17.00
CA ARG A 459 -6.27 35.28 -17.56
C ARG A 459 -5.02 35.82 -16.85
N LYS A 460 -4.98 37.14 -16.58
CA LYS A 460 -3.87 37.74 -15.84
C LYS A 460 -3.82 37.26 -14.40
N LEU A 461 -4.99 37.15 -13.76
CA LEU A 461 -5.12 36.62 -12.40
C LEU A 461 -4.62 35.16 -12.32
N SER A 462 -5.06 34.30 -13.24
CA SER A 462 -4.60 32.90 -13.31
C SER A 462 -3.09 32.82 -13.57
N THR A 463 -2.52 33.69 -14.41
CA THR A 463 -1.07 33.75 -14.64
C THR A 463 -0.31 34.16 -13.37
N LEU A 464 -0.83 35.08 -12.58
CA LEU A 464 -0.25 35.47 -11.29
C LEU A 464 -0.29 34.29 -10.30
N ILE A 465 -1.43 33.64 -10.15
CA ILE A 465 -1.61 32.48 -9.25
C ILE A 465 -0.65 31.35 -9.65
N ARG A 466 -0.57 31.05 -10.95
CA ARG A 466 0.40 30.07 -11.49
C ARG A 466 1.84 30.38 -11.07
N LYS A 467 2.27 31.64 -11.29
CA LYS A 467 3.63 32.08 -10.93
C LYS A 467 3.90 31.91 -9.43
N GLU A 468 2.92 32.24 -8.59
CA GLU A 468 3.05 32.10 -7.15
C GLU A 468 3.13 30.64 -6.69
N ILE A 469 2.26 29.76 -7.23
CA ILE A 469 2.29 28.32 -6.91
C ILE A 469 3.63 27.71 -7.31
N LEU A 470 4.14 28.01 -8.49
CA LEU A 470 5.44 27.49 -8.96
C LEU A 470 6.60 28.00 -8.10
N ALA A 471 6.60 29.27 -7.74
CA ALA A 471 7.63 29.85 -6.89
C ALA A 471 7.64 29.24 -5.48
N ASP A 472 6.46 29.00 -4.91
CA ASP A 472 6.35 28.33 -3.60
C ASP A 472 6.71 26.84 -3.71
N ALA A 473 6.38 26.17 -4.81
CA ALA A 473 6.78 24.78 -5.06
C ALA A 473 8.30 24.63 -5.20
N GLU A 474 8.97 25.60 -5.80
CA GLU A 474 10.43 25.63 -5.88
C GLU A 474 11.08 25.90 -4.50
N ALA A 475 10.50 26.83 -3.72
CA ALA A 475 11.05 27.24 -2.44
C ALA A 475 10.91 26.18 -1.33
N PHE A 476 9.88 25.34 -1.37
CA PHE A 476 9.51 24.38 -0.33
C PHE A 476 9.49 22.92 -0.79
N GLY A 477 9.52 22.68 -2.11
CA GLY A 477 9.45 21.34 -2.69
C GLY A 477 10.75 20.56 -2.55
N ASP A 478 10.60 19.28 -2.34
CA ASP A 478 11.68 18.29 -2.29
C ASP A 478 11.36 17.08 -3.18
N GLU A 479 12.25 16.10 -3.21
CA GLU A 479 12.02 14.85 -3.93
C GLU A 479 10.98 13.97 -3.20
N ARG A 480 10.34 13.09 -3.95
CA ARG A 480 9.43 12.06 -3.41
C ARG A 480 10.18 11.16 -2.43
N ARG A 481 9.59 10.91 -1.26
CA ARG A 481 10.15 10.02 -0.23
C ARG A 481 9.65 8.59 -0.36
N SER A 482 8.37 8.40 -0.71
CA SER A 482 7.76 7.08 -0.83
C SER A 482 7.71 6.65 -2.30
N PRO A 483 8.66 5.82 -2.80
CA PRO A 483 8.64 5.34 -4.17
C PRO A 483 7.42 4.43 -4.41
N ILE A 484 6.88 4.48 -5.64
CA ILE A 484 5.76 3.62 -6.05
C ILE A 484 6.34 2.51 -6.90
N THR A 485 6.28 1.28 -6.39
CA THR A 485 6.89 0.09 -7.01
C THR A 485 5.86 -1.03 -7.07
N GLU A 486 5.64 -1.61 -8.24
CA GLU A 486 4.81 -2.81 -8.34
C GLU A 486 5.57 -4.00 -7.74
N ARG A 487 4.95 -4.66 -6.75
CA ARG A 487 5.50 -5.85 -6.09
C ARG A 487 4.42 -6.93 -6.06
N GLU A 488 4.88 -8.18 -6.15
CA GLU A 488 4.01 -9.32 -5.86
C GLU A 488 3.55 -9.33 -4.40
N GLU A 489 2.40 -9.94 -4.18
CA GLU A 489 1.87 -10.13 -2.83
C GLU A 489 2.79 -11.00 -1.98
N ALA A 490 3.11 -10.55 -0.77
CA ALA A 490 3.95 -11.29 0.15
C ALA A 490 3.27 -12.60 0.59
N LYS A 491 4.04 -13.70 0.62
CA LYS A 491 3.54 -15.01 1.01
C LYS A 491 4.23 -15.48 2.29
N ALA A 492 3.43 -15.89 3.27
CA ALA A 492 3.94 -16.53 4.47
C ALA A 492 4.54 -17.90 4.11
N MET A 493 5.73 -18.18 4.65
CA MET A 493 6.36 -19.50 4.51
C MET A 493 5.56 -20.56 5.27
N SER A 494 5.42 -21.73 4.70
CA SER A 494 4.85 -22.90 5.36
C SER A 494 5.91 -23.58 6.25
N GLU A 495 5.48 -24.47 7.17
CA GLU A 495 6.42 -25.24 8.00
C GLU A 495 7.41 -26.08 7.17
N HIS A 496 7.02 -26.45 5.95
CA HIS A 496 7.87 -27.22 5.02
C HIS A 496 8.98 -26.37 4.37
N ASP A 497 8.79 -25.07 4.23
CA ASP A 497 9.77 -24.16 3.63
C ASP A 497 10.97 -23.90 4.56
N PHE A 498 10.82 -24.24 5.85
CA PHE A 498 11.89 -24.11 6.86
C PHE A 498 12.88 -25.29 6.88
N ILE A 499 12.56 -26.40 6.20
CA ILE A 499 13.39 -27.59 6.16
C ILE A 499 14.49 -27.38 5.12
N PRO A 500 15.77 -27.64 5.45
CA PRO A 500 16.85 -27.56 4.46
C PRO A 500 16.51 -28.41 3.24
N SER A 501 16.59 -27.82 2.06
CA SER A 501 16.29 -28.51 0.80
C SER A 501 17.48 -29.41 0.41
N GLU A 502 17.56 -30.60 1.03
CA GLU A 502 18.55 -31.63 0.67
C GLU A 502 17.95 -32.68 -0.29
N PRO A 503 18.69 -33.15 -1.29
CA PRO A 503 18.21 -34.26 -2.12
C PRO A 503 18.06 -35.54 -1.28
N VAL A 504 16.91 -36.20 -1.42
CA VAL A 504 16.59 -37.43 -0.72
C VAL A 504 15.98 -38.48 -1.67
N THR A 505 16.20 -39.74 -1.37
CA THR A 505 15.56 -40.88 -2.04
C THR A 505 14.76 -41.66 -1.00
N ILE A 506 13.45 -41.75 -1.18
CA ILE A 506 12.56 -42.53 -0.33
C ILE A 506 12.42 -43.94 -0.94
N VAL A 507 12.73 -44.95 -0.14
CA VAL A 507 12.71 -46.35 -0.59
C VAL A 507 11.58 -47.10 0.12
N LEU A 508 10.73 -47.76 -0.66
CA LEU A 508 9.61 -48.61 -0.24
C LEU A 508 9.92 -50.08 -0.52
N SER A 509 9.71 -50.97 0.46
CA SER A 509 9.85 -52.39 0.29
C SER A 509 8.54 -53.10 -0.03
N GLU A 510 8.59 -54.35 -0.51
CA GLU A 510 7.39 -55.17 -0.79
C GLU A 510 6.49 -55.40 0.43
N SER A 511 7.04 -55.47 1.62
CA SER A 511 6.30 -55.59 2.90
C SER A 511 5.81 -54.24 3.45
N GLY A 512 5.94 -53.13 2.71
CA GLY A 512 5.48 -51.78 3.12
C GLY A 512 6.36 -51.12 4.17
N TRP A 513 7.66 -51.44 4.21
CA TRP A 513 8.63 -50.74 5.03
C TRP A 513 9.23 -49.56 4.25
N VAL A 514 9.49 -48.46 4.94
CA VAL A 514 9.98 -47.22 4.35
C VAL A 514 11.25 -46.74 5.02
N ARG A 515 12.14 -46.10 4.25
CA ARG A 515 13.34 -45.42 4.71
C ARG A 515 13.74 -44.29 3.79
N SER A 516 14.43 -43.30 4.33
CA SER A 516 14.90 -42.11 3.63
C SER A 516 16.43 -42.15 3.50
N ALA A 517 16.95 -42.06 2.31
CA ALA A 517 18.39 -42.00 1.99
C ALA A 517 18.76 -40.58 1.54
N LYS A 518 19.98 -40.13 1.89
CA LYS A 518 20.52 -38.85 1.40
C LYS A 518 21.04 -38.99 -0.02
N GLY A 519 20.73 -38.02 -0.87
CA GLY A 519 21.16 -37.99 -2.28
C GLY A 519 20.24 -38.77 -3.21
N HIS A 520 20.53 -38.67 -4.52
CA HIS A 520 19.78 -39.32 -5.62
C HIS A 520 20.55 -40.48 -6.25
N ASP A 521 21.84 -40.67 -5.91
CA ASP A 521 22.76 -41.67 -6.54
C ASP A 521 22.80 -42.99 -5.78
N ILE A 522 21.74 -43.33 -5.07
CA ILE A 522 21.66 -44.55 -4.27
C ILE A 522 21.07 -45.67 -5.11
N ASP A 523 21.73 -46.85 -5.09
CA ASP A 523 21.14 -48.10 -5.58
C ASP A 523 20.18 -48.66 -4.53
N ALA A 524 18.89 -48.31 -4.69
CA ALA A 524 17.84 -48.73 -3.78
C ALA A 524 17.64 -50.26 -3.79
N SER A 525 17.92 -50.95 -4.91
CA SER A 525 17.81 -52.41 -5.03
C SER A 525 18.89 -53.17 -4.30
N GLY A 526 20.09 -52.59 -4.19
CA GLY A 526 21.23 -53.14 -3.48
C GLY A 526 21.22 -52.93 -1.96
N LEU A 527 20.22 -52.25 -1.41
CA LEU A 527 20.12 -52.04 0.03
C LEU A 527 19.74 -53.32 0.78
N SER A 528 20.13 -53.42 2.06
CA SER A 528 19.80 -54.59 2.91
C SER A 528 18.32 -54.51 3.33
N TYR A 529 17.53 -55.56 3.04
CA TYR A 529 16.14 -55.73 3.41
C TYR A 529 15.98 -56.80 4.51
N LYS A 530 14.85 -56.86 5.19
CA LYS A 530 14.52 -57.93 6.12
C LYS A 530 14.45 -59.27 5.41
N ALA A 531 14.67 -60.37 6.15
CA ALA A 531 14.52 -61.71 5.59
C ALA A 531 13.08 -61.89 5.03
N GLY A 532 13.00 -62.21 3.74
CA GLY A 532 11.73 -62.36 3.02
C GLY A 532 11.12 -61.09 2.48
N ASP A 533 11.79 -59.94 2.59
CA ASP A 533 11.37 -58.65 2.00
C ASP A 533 12.35 -58.26 0.88
N SER A 534 11.90 -57.39 -0.02
CA SER A 534 12.66 -56.92 -1.16
C SER A 534 12.31 -55.52 -1.58
N PHE A 535 13.10 -54.95 -2.49
CA PHE A 535 12.81 -53.63 -3.08
C PHE A 535 11.51 -53.64 -3.85
N ARG A 536 10.63 -52.64 -3.62
CA ARG A 536 9.42 -52.40 -4.41
C ARG A 536 9.55 -51.17 -5.31
N ALA A 537 9.77 -50.02 -4.72
CA ALA A 537 9.82 -48.74 -5.44
C ALA A 537 10.68 -47.70 -4.72
N ALA A 538 11.14 -46.70 -5.45
CA ALA A 538 11.80 -45.54 -4.86
C ALA A 538 11.34 -44.25 -5.54
N ALA A 539 11.26 -43.16 -4.74
CA ALA A 539 11.00 -41.83 -5.23
C ALA A 539 12.14 -40.87 -4.87
N LYS A 540 12.57 -40.07 -5.82
CA LYS A 540 13.60 -39.04 -5.66
C LYS A 540 12.95 -37.67 -5.51
N GLY A 541 13.43 -36.89 -4.56
CA GLY A 541 12.89 -35.54 -4.29
C GLY A 541 13.77 -34.76 -3.33
N LYS A 542 13.20 -33.75 -2.68
CA LYS A 542 13.90 -32.91 -1.70
C LYS A 542 13.34 -33.14 -0.31
N SER A 543 14.15 -32.95 0.72
CA SER A 543 13.76 -33.16 2.12
C SER A 543 12.58 -32.26 2.59
N ASN A 544 12.35 -31.13 1.92
CA ASN A 544 11.26 -30.20 2.16
C ASN A 544 10.01 -30.43 1.28
N GLN A 545 9.97 -31.51 0.50
CA GLN A 545 8.80 -31.89 -0.30
C GLN A 545 8.09 -33.06 0.36
N PRO A 546 6.73 -33.09 0.38
CA PRO A 546 6.01 -34.23 0.91
C PRO A 546 6.25 -35.48 0.05
N VAL A 547 6.39 -36.64 0.71
CA VAL A 547 6.35 -37.94 0.03
C VAL A 547 4.94 -38.50 0.09
N VAL A 548 4.41 -38.90 -1.06
CA VAL A 548 3.08 -39.50 -1.20
C VAL A 548 3.21 -41.03 -1.39
N PHE A 549 2.44 -41.77 -0.64
CA PHE A 549 2.28 -43.22 -0.79
C PHE A 549 0.85 -43.51 -1.28
N MET A 550 0.69 -44.57 -2.06
CA MET A 550 -0.63 -45.06 -2.47
C MET A 550 -0.81 -46.51 -2.15
N ASP A 551 -1.99 -46.85 -1.67
CA ASP A 551 -2.36 -48.22 -1.36
C ASP A 551 -3.13 -48.90 -2.50
N SER A 552 -3.28 -50.24 -2.39
CA SER A 552 -4.01 -51.07 -3.35
C SER A 552 -5.49 -50.72 -3.53
N THR A 553 -6.08 -49.91 -2.64
CA THR A 553 -7.47 -49.46 -2.73
C THR A 553 -7.61 -48.09 -3.45
N GLY A 554 -6.49 -47.50 -3.88
CA GLY A 554 -6.46 -46.22 -4.56
C GLY A 554 -6.52 -45.00 -3.63
N ARG A 555 -6.12 -45.16 -2.37
CA ARG A 555 -5.98 -44.06 -1.42
C ARG A 555 -4.53 -43.55 -1.41
N SER A 556 -4.39 -42.23 -1.26
CA SER A 556 -3.10 -41.56 -1.08
C SER A 556 -2.88 -41.16 0.37
N TYR A 557 -1.63 -41.14 0.79
CA TYR A 557 -1.13 -40.74 2.11
C TYR A 557 0.10 -39.88 1.93
N ALA A 558 0.25 -38.84 2.72
CA ALA A 558 1.42 -37.98 2.67
C ALA A 558 2.18 -38.01 4.00
N LEU A 559 3.50 -38.05 3.93
CA LEU A 559 4.40 -37.93 5.07
C LEU A 559 5.52 -36.94 4.74
N ASP A 560 6.09 -36.36 5.80
CA ASP A 560 7.31 -35.56 5.69
C ASP A 560 8.52 -36.49 5.62
N PRO A 561 9.40 -36.39 4.62
CA PRO A 561 10.62 -37.19 4.50
C PRO A 561 11.54 -37.16 5.72
N THR A 562 11.54 -36.03 6.46
CA THR A 562 12.37 -35.88 7.67
C THR A 562 11.89 -36.73 8.83
N THR A 563 10.62 -37.16 8.81
CA THR A 563 10.02 -38.06 9.82
C THR A 563 10.30 -39.54 9.55
N LEU A 564 10.91 -39.87 8.40
CA LEU A 564 11.17 -41.23 8.00
C LEU A 564 12.54 -41.69 8.52
N PRO A 565 12.70 -42.97 8.85
CA PRO A 565 13.96 -43.52 9.33
C PRO A 565 15.05 -43.47 8.27
N SER A 566 16.28 -43.30 8.72
CA SER A 566 17.47 -43.31 7.83
C SER A 566 17.66 -44.63 7.13
N ALA A 567 18.12 -44.62 5.87
CA ALA A 567 18.47 -45.80 5.09
C ALA A 567 19.71 -46.59 5.60
N ARG A 568 20.34 -46.14 6.68
CA ARG A 568 21.39 -46.92 7.38
C ARG A 568 20.79 -48.14 8.10
N GLY A 569 19.50 -48.11 8.43
CA GLY A 569 18.75 -49.24 8.99
C GLY A 569 17.88 -49.94 7.95
N GLN A 570 17.09 -50.94 8.40
CA GLN A 570 16.14 -51.67 7.55
C GLN A 570 14.81 -50.94 7.31
N GLY A 571 14.62 -49.74 7.92
CA GLY A 571 13.40 -48.91 7.81
C GLY A 571 12.38 -49.24 8.92
N GLU A 572 11.17 -48.70 8.76
CA GLU A 572 9.99 -48.90 9.64
C GLU A 572 8.77 -49.21 8.81
N PRO A 573 7.79 -49.98 9.36
CA PRO A 573 6.56 -50.27 8.66
C PRO A 573 5.68 -49.00 8.57
N LEU A 574 5.17 -48.68 7.39
CA LEU A 574 4.28 -47.53 7.17
C LEU A 574 2.98 -47.59 7.98
N THR A 575 2.52 -48.78 8.35
CA THR A 575 1.34 -49.03 9.22
C THR A 575 1.48 -48.43 10.62
N GLY A 576 2.71 -48.14 11.07
CA GLY A 576 2.93 -47.40 12.33
C GLY A 576 2.65 -45.90 12.20
N LYS A 577 2.70 -45.35 11.02
CA LYS A 577 2.52 -43.92 10.72
C LYS A 577 1.18 -43.63 10.02
N LEU A 578 0.68 -44.55 9.21
CA LEU A 578 -0.53 -44.48 8.40
C LEU A 578 -1.57 -45.48 8.87
N THR A 579 -2.85 -45.24 8.55
CA THR A 579 -3.96 -46.13 8.89
C THR A 579 -4.70 -46.56 7.62
N PRO A 580 -4.09 -47.46 6.78
CA PRO A 580 -4.76 -47.97 5.60
C PRO A 580 -5.97 -48.87 5.99
N PRO A 581 -6.93 -49.04 5.09
CA PRO A 581 -8.05 -49.97 5.30
C PRO A 581 -7.57 -51.38 5.53
N PRO A 582 -8.33 -52.24 6.24
CA PRO A 582 -7.96 -53.63 6.45
C PRO A 582 -7.71 -54.37 5.14
N GLY A 583 -6.57 -55.04 5.02
CA GLY A 583 -6.19 -55.79 3.84
C GLY A 583 -5.55 -54.95 2.72
N ALA A 584 -5.47 -53.64 2.85
CA ALA A 584 -4.78 -52.79 1.89
C ALA A 584 -3.28 -52.86 2.06
N THR A 585 -2.54 -52.92 0.90
CA THR A 585 -1.08 -52.88 0.82
C THR A 585 -0.61 -51.59 0.20
N ILE A 586 0.51 -51.02 0.70
CA ILE A 586 1.11 -49.82 0.09
C ILE A 586 1.89 -50.28 -1.16
N GLU A 587 1.52 -49.74 -2.32
CA GLU A 587 2.04 -50.18 -3.59
C GLU A 587 2.92 -49.17 -4.31
N HIS A 588 2.70 -47.89 -4.12
CA HIS A 588 3.41 -46.83 -4.85
C HIS A 588 3.95 -45.75 -3.90
N VAL A 589 5.07 -45.14 -4.30
CA VAL A 589 5.69 -43.98 -3.65
C VAL A 589 6.03 -42.93 -4.69
N LEU A 590 5.76 -41.64 -4.40
CA LEU A 590 6.00 -40.52 -5.30
C LEU A 590 6.50 -39.31 -4.55
N MET A 591 7.32 -38.52 -5.23
CA MET A 591 7.70 -37.15 -4.85
C MET A 591 7.75 -36.32 -6.14
N ALA A 592 7.07 -35.18 -6.15
CA ALA A 592 7.08 -34.25 -7.27
C ALA A 592 6.83 -32.79 -6.79
N ALA A 593 6.87 -31.82 -7.67
CA ALA A 593 6.46 -30.46 -7.39
C ALA A 593 4.93 -30.39 -7.23
N ASP A 594 4.42 -29.46 -6.42
CA ASP A 594 2.99 -29.34 -6.07
C ASP A 594 2.08 -29.20 -7.30
N ASP A 595 2.53 -28.49 -8.31
CA ASP A 595 1.83 -28.22 -9.57
C ASP A 595 2.07 -29.27 -10.65
N GLN A 596 2.97 -30.26 -10.39
CA GLN A 596 3.24 -31.35 -11.34
C GLN A 596 1.95 -32.10 -11.69
N LYS A 597 1.62 -32.15 -12.97
CA LYS A 597 0.48 -32.91 -13.47
C LYS A 597 0.81 -34.41 -13.52
N LEU A 598 -0.13 -35.20 -13.03
CA LEU A 598 -0.02 -36.66 -12.97
C LEU A 598 -1.21 -37.34 -13.63
N LEU A 599 -0.95 -38.42 -14.34
CA LEU A 599 -1.99 -39.34 -14.83
C LEU A 599 -2.30 -40.38 -13.75
N MET A 600 -3.55 -40.44 -13.35
CA MET A 600 -4.14 -41.49 -12.50
C MET A 600 -4.92 -42.45 -13.37
N ALA A 601 -4.66 -43.76 -13.27
CA ALA A 601 -5.35 -44.74 -14.08
C ALA A 601 -5.55 -46.08 -13.35
N SER A 602 -6.52 -46.88 -13.82
CA SER A 602 -6.76 -48.25 -13.38
C SER A 602 -6.66 -49.25 -14.52
N ASP A 603 -6.32 -50.50 -14.19
CA ASP A 603 -6.25 -51.58 -15.14
C ASP A 603 -7.62 -51.95 -15.76
N ALA A 604 -8.73 -51.46 -15.18
CA ALA A 604 -10.07 -51.50 -15.76
C ALA A 604 -10.27 -50.50 -16.93
N GLY A 605 -9.20 -49.73 -17.32
CA GLY A 605 -9.23 -48.84 -18.46
C GLY A 605 -9.85 -47.47 -18.21
N TYR A 606 -9.83 -46.96 -17.01
CA TYR A 606 -10.28 -45.61 -16.62
C TYR A 606 -9.12 -44.78 -16.12
N GLY A 607 -9.18 -43.44 -16.31
CA GLY A 607 -8.19 -42.53 -15.81
C GLY A 607 -8.57 -41.08 -15.92
N PHE A 608 -7.78 -40.23 -15.27
CA PHE A 608 -7.91 -38.77 -15.23
C PHE A 608 -6.55 -38.13 -14.93
N VAL A 609 -6.45 -36.84 -15.15
CA VAL A 609 -5.29 -36.02 -14.80
C VAL A 609 -5.57 -35.29 -13.48
N CYS A 610 -4.58 -35.22 -12.58
CA CYS A 610 -4.63 -34.40 -11.36
C CYS A 610 -3.28 -33.73 -11.15
N THR A 611 -3.18 -32.86 -10.12
CA THR A 611 -1.90 -32.32 -9.66
C THR A 611 -1.33 -33.16 -8.53
N PHE A 612 0.00 -33.08 -8.29
CA PHE A 612 0.62 -33.75 -7.16
C PHE A 612 0.02 -33.28 -5.84
N ASN A 613 -0.28 -31.99 -5.70
CA ASN A 613 -0.93 -31.43 -4.52
C ASN A 613 -2.32 -32.06 -4.22
N ASP A 614 -3.02 -32.54 -5.25
CA ASP A 614 -4.28 -33.25 -5.05
C ASP A 614 -4.11 -34.59 -4.29
N LEU A 615 -2.92 -35.23 -4.42
CA LEU A 615 -2.60 -36.48 -3.72
C LEU A 615 -2.18 -36.27 -2.27
N VAL A 616 -1.77 -35.06 -1.89
CA VAL A 616 -1.29 -34.78 -0.54
C VAL A 616 -2.45 -34.85 0.47
N ALA A 617 -2.45 -35.89 1.30
CA ALA A 617 -3.44 -36.14 2.36
C ALA A 617 -2.88 -35.75 3.73
N ARG A 618 -3.56 -34.87 4.45
CA ARG A 618 -3.13 -34.36 5.77
C ARG A 618 -3.46 -35.28 6.95
N ASN A 619 -4.23 -36.35 6.74
CA ASN A 619 -4.65 -37.27 7.79
C ASN A 619 -4.06 -38.66 7.61
N ARG A 620 -3.91 -39.41 8.73
CA ARG A 620 -3.36 -40.79 8.73
C ARG A 620 -4.19 -41.81 7.98
N ALA A 621 -5.50 -41.57 7.83
CA ALA A 621 -6.44 -42.44 7.12
C ALA A 621 -6.40 -42.27 5.59
N GLY A 622 -5.62 -41.27 5.11
CA GLY A 622 -5.45 -41.00 3.70
C GLY A 622 -6.70 -40.47 2.99
N LYS A 623 -6.57 -40.16 1.71
CA LYS A 623 -7.62 -39.62 0.84
C LYS A 623 -7.88 -40.61 -0.29
N ALA A 624 -9.16 -40.99 -0.53
CA ALA A 624 -9.51 -41.80 -1.71
C ALA A 624 -9.34 -40.94 -2.95
N MET A 625 -8.35 -41.29 -3.78
CA MET A 625 -7.99 -40.55 -5.01
C MET A 625 -8.63 -41.17 -6.22
N ILE A 626 -8.46 -42.48 -6.43
CA ILE A 626 -9.01 -43.18 -7.57
C ILE A 626 -10.08 -44.19 -7.08
N SER A 627 -11.27 -44.15 -7.69
CA SER A 627 -12.33 -45.12 -7.42
C SER A 627 -12.14 -46.33 -8.32
N LEU A 628 -11.65 -47.44 -7.73
CA LEU A 628 -11.39 -48.68 -8.45
C LEU A 628 -12.68 -49.50 -8.60
N PRO A 629 -12.98 -50.03 -9.81
CA PRO A 629 -13.94 -51.10 -10.00
C PRO A 629 -13.54 -52.36 -9.22
N GLU A 630 -14.48 -53.29 -9.06
CA GLU A 630 -14.23 -54.58 -8.42
C GLU A 630 -13.09 -55.33 -9.11
N ASN A 631 -12.14 -55.83 -8.32
CA ASN A 631 -10.93 -56.54 -8.75
C ASN A 631 -9.96 -55.73 -9.61
N ALA A 632 -10.15 -54.41 -9.71
CA ALA A 632 -9.24 -53.55 -10.45
C ALA A 632 -8.07 -53.04 -9.55
N LYS A 633 -6.92 -52.77 -10.18
CA LYS A 633 -5.73 -52.19 -9.55
C LYS A 633 -5.42 -50.82 -10.15
N ALA A 634 -4.89 -49.94 -9.30
CA ALA A 634 -4.35 -48.67 -9.78
C ALA A 634 -2.96 -48.88 -10.42
N PHE A 635 -2.69 -48.14 -11.50
CA PHE A 635 -1.32 -47.97 -11.98
C PHE A 635 -0.57 -47.00 -11.08
N GLN A 636 0.75 -47.08 -11.07
CA GLN A 636 1.59 -46.02 -10.52
C GLN A 636 1.26 -44.71 -11.21
N PRO A 637 1.01 -43.64 -10.48
CA PRO A 637 0.78 -42.32 -11.08
C PRO A 637 1.95 -41.92 -11.98
N MET A 638 1.68 -41.44 -13.18
CA MET A 638 2.71 -41.12 -14.18
C MET A 638 2.79 -39.60 -14.34
N GLU A 639 4.01 -39.07 -14.34
CA GLU A 639 4.25 -37.66 -14.59
C GLU A 639 3.94 -37.28 -16.04
N LEU A 640 3.28 -36.15 -16.21
CA LEU A 640 3.05 -35.52 -17.50
C LEU A 640 4.14 -34.45 -17.72
N HIS A 641 4.70 -34.44 -18.93
CA HIS A 641 5.83 -33.58 -19.24
C HIS A 641 5.46 -32.38 -20.12
N GLY A 642 4.29 -32.40 -20.76
CA GLY A 642 3.85 -31.31 -21.64
C GLY A 642 2.39 -31.43 -22.07
N SER A 643 1.89 -30.39 -22.72
CA SER A 643 0.53 -30.34 -23.28
C SER A 643 0.32 -31.34 -24.43
N ASP A 644 1.40 -31.73 -25.08
CA ASP A 644 1.40 -32.52 -26.31
C ASP A 644 1.69 -34.02 -26.07
N ASP A 645 1.73 -34.42 -24.78
CA ASP A 645 1.93 -35.81 -24.40
C ASP A 645 0.79 -36.71 -24.94
N MET A 646 1.20 -37.86 -25.46
CA MET A 646 0.29 -38.88 -25.95
C MET A 646 0.15 -40.03 -24.96
N LEU A 647 -1.05 -40.50 -24.73
CA LEU A 647 -1.31 -41.68 -23.92
C LEU A 647 -1.42 -42.91 -24.81
N LEU A 648 -0.52 -43.89 -24.58
CA LEU A 648 -0.57 -45.18 -25.21
C LEU A 648 -1.06 -46.23 -24.21
N SER A 649 -2.07 -47.00 -24.59
CA SER A 649 -2.65 -48.08 -23.79
C SER A 649 -2.64 -49.39 -24.56
N ILE A 650 -2.26 -50.50 -23.85
CA ILE A 650 -2.28 -51.85 -24.43
C ILE A 650 -3.03 -52.80 -23.48
N THR A 651 -3.99 -53.55 -24.01
CA THR A 651 -4.79 -54.49 -23.23
C THR A 651 -4.21 -55.92 -23.30
N ALA A 652 -4.62 -56.78 -22.35
CA ALA A 652 -4.24 -58.19 -22.32
C ALA A 652 -4.64 -58.96 -23.57
N ALA A 653 -5.74 -58.55 -24.24
CA ALA A 653 -6.15 -59.05 -25.51
C ALA A 653 -5.26 -58.59 -26.70
N GLY A 654 -4.21 -57.82 -26.45
CA GLY A 654 -3.27 -57.30 -27.43
C GLY A 654 -3.85 -56.18 -28.32
N ARG A 655 -4.73 -55.36 -27.77
CA ARG A 655 -5.24 -54.15 -28.42
C ARG A 655 -4.48 -52.94 -27.98
N MET A 656 -4.07 -52.08 -28.92
CA MET A 656 -3.35 -50.85 -28.70
C MET A 656 -4.17 -49.64 -29.12
N LEU A 657 -4.17 -48.61 -28.26
CA LEU A 657 -4.86 -47.33 -28.52
C LEU A 657 -3.94 -46.19 -28.06
N MET A 658 -3.81 -45.17 -28.91
CA MET A 658 -3.08 -43.94 -28.62
C MET A 658 -3.98 -42.73 -28.84
N PHE A 659 -3.92 -41.75 -27.91
CA PHE A 659 -4.64 -40.47 -28.00
C PHE A 659 -3.97 -39.39 -27.18
N PRO A 660 -4.24 -38.07 -27.38
CA PRO A 660 -3.67 -37.00 -26.57
C PRO A 660 -4.11 -37.10 -25.10
N VAL A 661 -3.16 -36.92 -24.14
CA VAL A 661 -3.51 -36.89 -22.70
C VAL A 661 -4.50 -35.79 -22.38
N ALA A 662 -4.45 -34.70 -23.14
CA ALA A 662 -5.39 -33.57 -23.01
C ALA A 662 -6.88 -33.96 -23.17
N ASP A 663 -7.19 -35.11 -23.79
CA ASP A 663 -8.57 -35.63 -23.90
C ASP A 663 -9.11 -36.22 -22.58
N LEU A 664 -8.24 -36.40 -21.56
CA LEU A 664 -8.68 -36.84 -20.25
C LEU A 664 -9.13 -35.66 -19.39
N PRO A 665 -10.15 -35.85 -18.53
CA PRO A 665 -10.59 -34.81 -17.63
C PRO A 665 -9.55 -34.54 -16.56
N GLN A 666 -9.44 -33.29 -16.13
CA GLN A 666 -8.69 -32.92 -14.94
C GLN A 666 -9.62 -32.98 -13.73
N LEU A 667 -9.34 -33.89 -12.78
CA LEU A 667 -10.17 -34.14 -11.60
C LEU A 667 -9.30 -34.22 -10.34
N SER A 668 -9.77 -33.71 -9.23
CA SER A 668 -9.08 -33.83 -7.95
C SER A 668 -9.26 -35.20 -7.27
N LYS A 669 -10.16 -36.05 -7.75
CA LYS A 669 -10.42 -37.45 -7.35
C LYS A 669 -11.52 -38.05 -8.20
N GLY A 670 -11.61 -39.38 -8.24
CA GLY A 670 -12.74 -40.07 -8.83
C GLY A 670 -12.37 -41.30 -9.66
N LYS A 671 -13.30 -41.83 -10.46
CA LYS A 671 -13.05 -42.95 -11.35
C LYS A 671 -12.34 -42.53 -12.65
N GLY A 672 -12.56 -41.28 -13.06
CA GLY A 672 -12.09 -40.77 -14.34
C GLY A 672 -12.95 -41.24 -15.52
N ASN A 673 -12.47 -40.99 -16.74
CA ASN A 673 -13.10 -41.36 -17.98
C ASN A 673 -12.42 -42.61 -18.60
N LYS A 674 -13.12 -43.31 -19.49
CA LYS A 674 -12.54 -44.46 -20.22
C LYS A 674 -11.33 -44.06 -21.04
N ILE A 675 -10.21 -44.70 -20.79
CA ILE A 675 -8.97 -44.66 -21.61
C ILE A 675 -9.20 -45.56 -22.82
N VAL A 676 -9.53 -46.82 -22.56
CA VAL A 676 -9.80 -47.84 -23.57
C VAL A 676 -11.08 -48.58 -23.22
N SER A 677 -11.85 -49.05 -24.22
CA SER A 677 -13.09 -49.77 -24.01
C SER A 677 -12.80 -51.26 -23.71
N ILE A 678 -12.87 -51.62 -22.45
CA ILE A 678 -12.85 -53.00 -21.95
C ILE A 678 -14.26 -53.27 -21.41
N PRO A 679 -14.94 -54.38 -21.83
CA PRO A 679 -16.21 -54.77 -21.25
C PRO A 679 -16.08 -55.03 -19.73
N SER A 680 -16.98 -54.49 -18.93
CA SER A 680 -16.88 -54.55 -17.44
C SER A 680 -16.88 -55.98 -16.92
N ALA A 681 -17.56 -56.92 -17.56
CA ALA A 681 -17.51 -58.34 -17.21
C ALA A 681 -16.15 -58.96 -17.42
N GLN A 682 -15.47 -58.61 -18.53
CA GLN A 682 -14.14 -59.10 -18.86
C GLN A 682 -13.06 -58.46 -17.96
N ALA A 683 -13.23 -57.19 -17.62
CA ALA A 683 -12.36 -56.53 -16.64
C ALA A 683 -12.48 -57.15 -15.24
N ALA A 684 -13.71 -57.43 -14.77
CA ALA A 684 -13.97 -58.01 -13.46
C ALA A 684 -13.52 -59.48 -13.36
N SER A 685 -13.65 -60.27 -14.45
CA SER A 685 -13.17 -61.67 -14.51
C SER A 685 -11.65 -61.75 -14.75
N GLY A 686 -10.98 -60.63 -15.11
CA GLY A 686 -9.56 -60.62 -15.49
C GLY A 686 -9.26 -61.20 -16.89
N GLU A 687 -10.29 -61.49 -17.71
CA GLU A 687 -10.15 -62.00 -19.07
C GLU A 687 -9.50 -60.98 -20.01
N ASP A 688 -9.87 -59.70 -19.87
CA ASP A 688 -9.17 -58.57 -20.52
C ASP A 688 -9.01 -57.42 -19.54
N LYS A 689 -7.83 -56.81 -19.54
CA LYS A 689 -7.48 -55.68 -18.70
C LYS A 689 -6.40 -54.85 -19.37
N LEU A 690 -6.24 -53.61 -18.93
CA LEU A 690 -5.14 -52.77 -19.35
C LEU A 690 -3.84 -53.28 -18.72
N THR A 691 -2.86 -53.68 -19.54
CA THR A 691 -1.59 -54.26 -19.09
C THR A 691 -0.45 -53.27 -19.13
N TRP A 692 -0.43 -52.43 -20.15
CA TRP A 692 0.57 -51.38 -20.33
C TRP A 692 -0.09 -50.04 -20.55
N LEU A 693 0.43 -49.05 -19.86
CA LEU A 693 0.03 -47.66 -19.98
C LEU A 693 1.30 -46.80 -20.00
N LEU A 694 1.43 -45.94 -20.97
CA LEU A 694 2.64 -45.14 -21.19
C LEU A 694 2.23 -43.70 -21.57
N VAL A 695 2.89 -42.74 -20.96
CA VAL A 695 2.86 -41.35 -21.38
C VAL A 695 4.07 -41.13 -22.30
N LEU A 696 3.80 -40.79 -23.54
CA LEU A 696 4.82 -40.65 -24.58
C LEU A 696 4.93 -39.17 -24.99
N PRO A 697 6.08 -38.52 -24.78
CA PRO A 697 6.40 -37.26 -25.41
C PRO A 697 6.31 -37.34 -26.93
N PRO A 698 6.16 -36.23 -27.66
CA PRO A 698 6.21 -36.20 -29.11
C PRO A 698 7.47 -36.86 -29.67
N GLN A 699 7.34 -37.57 -30.83
CA GLN A 699 8.44 -38.24 -31.52
C GLN A 699 9.12 -39.38 -30.78
N THR A 700 8.49 -39.98 -29.78
CA THR A 700 8.98 -41.13 -29.05
C THR A 700 8.74 -42.44 -29.82
N SER A 701 9.75 -43.35 -29.86
CA SER A 701 9.66 -44.72 -30.34
C SER A 701 9.44 -45.67 -29.16
N ILE A 702 8.80 -46.80 -29.38
CA ILE A 702 8.66 -47.87 -28.39
C ILE A 702 9.14 -49.21 -28.96
N ILE A 703 9.67 -50.08 -28.09
CA ILE A 703 10.06 -51.41 -28.42
C ILE A 703 9.21 -52.39 -27.62
N LEU A 704 8.43 -53.19 -28.32
CA LEU A 704 7.65 -54.27 -27.71
C LEU A 704 8.44 -55.57 -27.75
N HIS A 705 8.61 -56.22 -26.57
CA HIS A 705 9.26 -57.53 -26.44
C HIS A 705 8.20 -58.61 -26.26
N VAL A 706 8.29 -59.66 -27.08
CA VAL A 706 7.37 -60.82 -27.06
C VAL A 706 8.20 -62.08 -27.20
N GLY A 707 8.48 -62.75 -26.09
CA GLY A 707 9.43 -63.88 -26.05
C GLY A 707 10.82 -63.45 -26.57
N LYS A 708 11.28 -64.11 -27.63
CA LYS A 708 12.54 -63.76 -28.31
C LYS A 708 12.40 -62.71 -29.40
N ARG A 709 11.20 -62.20 -29.66
CA ARG A 709 10.91 -61.25 -30.75
C ARG A 709 10.84 -59.81 -30.19
N LYS A 710 11.34 -58.88 -31.03
CA LYS A 710 11.25 -57.44 -30.74
C LYS A 710 10.48 -56.76 -31.88
N LEU A 711 9.55 -55.89 -31.57
CA LEU A 711 8.88 -55.02 -32.51
C LEU A 711 9.17 -53.54 -32.14
N VAL A 712 9.90 -52.87 -33.04
CA VAL A 712 10.14 -51.44 -32.91
C VAL A 712 9.04 -50.70 -33.60
N LEU A 713 8.32 -49.82 -32.88
CA LEU A 713 7.30 -48.95 -33.41
C LEU A 713 7.82 -47.51 -33.36
N ARG A 714 8.08 -46.93 -34.52
CA ARG A 714 8.50 -45.54 -34.66
C ARG A 714 7.28 -44.61 -34.57
N PRO A 715 7.46 -43.30 -34.38
CA PRO A 715 6.35 -42.36 -34.30
C PRO A 715 5.31 -42.49 -35.46
N GLU A 716 5.79 -42.77 -36.67
CA GLU A 716 4.94 -42.98 -37.86
C GLU A 716 4.10 -44.25 -37.73
N ASP A 717 4.66 -45.33 -37.17
CA ASP A 717 3.94 -46.57 -36.95
C ASP A 717 2.91 -46.44 -35.83
N LEU A 718 3.19 -45.64 -34.80
CA LEU A 718 2.31 -45.38 -33.69
C LEU A 718 1.05 -44.63 -34.15
N GLN A 719 1.12 -43.80 -35.23
CA GLN A 719 -0.02 -43.11 -35.76
C GLN A 719 -1.17 -44.07 -36.25
N LYS A 720 -0.81 -45.32 -36.59
CA LYS A 720 -1.80 -46.36 -36.97
C LYS A 720 -2.73 -46.76 -35.81
N PHE A 721 -2.28 -46.53 -34.59
CA PHE A 721 -3.03 -46.82 -33.34
C PHE A 721 -3.70 -45.61 -32.76
N ARG A 722 -3.62 -44.45 -33.41
CA ARG A 722 -4.28 -43.21 -32.97
C ARG A 722 -5.75 -43.28 -33.27
N ALA A 723 -6.57 -43.13 -32.23
CA ALA A 723 -8.03 -43.03 -32.35
C ALA A 723 -8.60 -42.24 -31.16
N GLU A 724 -9.91 -42.00 -31.17
CA GLU A 724 -10.60 -41.32 -30.09
C GLU A 724 -10.50 -42.11 -28.78
N ARG A 725 -10.39 -41.42 -27.67
CA ARG A 725 -10.40 -41.98 -26.33
C ARG A 725 -11.62 -42.89 -26.09
N GLY A 726 -11.41 -43.99 -25.39
CA GLY A 726 -12.49 -44.90 -25.04
C GLY A 726 -12.94 -45.83 -26.18
N ARG A 727 -12.23 -45.88 -27.31
CA ARG A 727 -12.40 -46.90 -28.34
C ARG A 727 -11.72 -48.23 -27.92
N LYS A 728 -12.05 -49.36 -28.61
CA LYS A 728 -11.46 -50.67 -28.32
C LYS A 728 -9.99 -50.79 -28.66
N GLY A 729 -9.46 -49.88 -29.48
CA GLY A 729 -8.09 -49.96 -30.01
C GLY A 729 -7.93 -51.00 -31.12
N THR A 730 -6.78 -50.88 -31.82
CA THR A 730 -6.40 -51.73 -32.93
C THR A 730 -5.66 -52.98 -32.45
N LEU A 731 -5.98 -54.14 -32.98
CA LEU A 731 -5.34 -55.42 -32.61
C LEU A 731 -3.91 -55.47 -33.16
N LEU A 732 -2.96 -55.82 -32.31
CA LEU A 732 -1.59 -56.06 -32.71
C LEU A 732 -1.48 -57.28 -33.66
N PRO A 733 -0.44 -57.37 -34.51
CA PRO A 733 -0.20 -58.51 -35.41
C PRO A 733 -0.17 -59.85 -34.69
N ARG A 734 -0.59 -60.93 -35.36
CA ARG A 734 -0.61 -62.29 -34.81
C ARG A 734 0.79 -62.68 -34.30
N GLY A 735 0.86 -63.18 -33.09
CA GLY A 735 2.12 -63.57 -32.41
C GLY A 735 2.84 -62.45 -31.71
N LEU A 736 2.27 -61.21 -31.66
CA LEU A 736 2.79 -60.06 -30.93
C LEU A 736 1.75 -59.49 -29.92
N GLN A 737 0.71 -60.27 -29.61
CA GLN A 737 -0.40 -59.83 -28.77
C GLN A 737 -0.12 -59.96 -27.27
N ARG A 738 0.78 -60.85 -26.85
CA ARG A 738 1.19 -61.02 -25.45
C ARG A 738 2.55 -60.37 -25.23
N ILE A 739 2.55 -59.15 -24.69
CA ILE A 739 3.75 -58.33 -24.53
C ILE A 739 4.36 -58.63 -23.15
N ASP A 740 5.61 -59.03 -23.13
CA ASP A 740 6.36 -59.32 -21.91
C ASP A 740 6.99 -58.03 -21.31
N ARG A 741 7.44 -57.13 -22.19
CA ARG A 741 8.07 -55.87 -21.78
C ARG A 741 7.90 -54.80 -22.86
N VAL A 742 7.76 -53.55 -22.41
CA VAL A 742 7.78 -52.37 -23.28
C VAL A 742 8.96 -51.49 -22.86
N GLU A 743 9.78 -51.11 -23.83
CA GLU A 743 10.87 -50.14 -23.66
C GLU A 743 10.48 -48.86 -24.40
N VAL A 744 10.72 -47.73 -23.80
CA VAL A 744 10.50 -46.41 -24.39
C VAL A 744 11.85 -45.85 -24.82
N ASP A 745 11.98 -45.55 -26.11
CA ASP A 745 13.16 -44.91 -26.69
C ASP A 745 12.81 -43.46 -27.04
N ALA A 746 12.85 -42.61 -26.02
CA ALA A 746 12.58 -41.18 -26.16
C ALA A 746 13.87 -40.46 -26.63
N PRO A 747 13.79 -39.52 -27.60
CA PRO A 747 14.93 -38.69 -27.94
C PRO A 747 15.40 -37.90 -26.71
N ALA A 748 16.72 -37.80 -26.52
CA ALA A 748 17.32 -37.02 -25.46
C ALA A 748 16.78 -35.58 -25.55
N ARG A 749 16.10 -35.09 -24.51
CA ARG A 749 15.69 -33.69 -24.43
C ARG A 749 16.93 -32.83 -24.30
N THR A 750 17.15 -31.93 -25.24
CA THR A 750 18.01 -30.78 -25.05
C THR A 750 17.35 -29.92 -23.94
N THR A 751 17.87 -29.99 -22.73
CA THR A 751 17.63 -28.97 -21.71
C THR A 751 18.06 -27.67 -22.33
N GLY A 752 17.07 -26.77 -22.56
CA GLY A 752 17.30 -25.43 -23.06
C GLY A 752 18.29 -24.71 -22.13
N GLY A 753 19.30 -24.14 -22.77
CA GLY A 753 20.50 -23.64 -22.15
C GLY A 753 20.25 -22.59 -21.06
N ASP A 754 21.06 -22.66 -20.05
CA ASP A 754 21.49 -21.51 -19.27
C ASP A 754 22.03 -20.45 -20.24
N SER A 755 21.33 -19.38 -20.40
CA SER A 755 21.91 -18.15 -20.92
C SER A 755 22.55 -17.43 -19.73
N GLU A 756 23.87 -17.62 -19.61
CA GLU A 756 24.74 -16.62 -18.99
C GLU A 756 24.54 -15.28 -19.73
N GLU A 757 24.07 -14.24 -18.99
CA GLU A 757 24.67 -12.90 -18.95
C GLU A 757 24.00 -12.13 -17.82
#